data_705c348d9071557943f03ec157affbc7
#
_entry.id   705c348d9071557943f03ec157affbc7
#
_cell.length_a   1.000
_cell.length_b   1.000
_cell.length_c   1.000
_cell.angle_alpha   90.00
_cell.angle_beta   90.00
_cell.angle_gamma   90.00
#
_symmetry.space_group_name_H-M   'P 1'
#
loop_
_entity.id
_entity.type
_entity.pdbx_description
1 polymer ?
#
loop_
_entity_poly.entity_id
_entity_poly.type
_entity_poly.pdbx_seq_one_letter_code
_entity_poly.pdbx_strand_id
1 'polypeptide(L)'
;MRGMTRAMMWSLVALICLLSRPVAGGPQGAGAMQVDKSSIGGVVLNTNGAKPEAGVWVIAETKLQVPFRKIVVTDDQGRFLVPDLPEGSYQVWVRGYGLKDSDKVPATRGAKMKLQVSNAATPQEAAKIYPASYWTSMIHPPAKEDLPKGYASQEHWLAAFRGGCNQCHQLGMIATRKHTDVDDFEGIFQRNQGMGQAADRLGKELLEKTLVDWELRIKAGEVPPAPPRPTGLERNFVVSQWDWGTHESFFHDVTSTDKRNPTTYAYGKVYGADRTGGGVLWVLDPVKNTVTPMPVQPRNSKGYSTKVDYYHDRESEEAWMASPHNPMLDEFGRVWMTQPTRPPGAENNPKWSASTIAMDTTDPAAHDIAAKALLSRSHGMQLGYFDTKTSKFVGVDTSYNTHHLQFDWQGRIWTDGDVLGELDTTKIDPGNPEGTEAAAEHAWMRVDMDTKKVVPTNGYATAVSPIDGTVWLSVPVVDGPQNKLYMLDPKTSKFTDYPLPLPGRLSHGIDFSTDGNVWFSAGSGHLGRLDRKTGKFKYWDLPGPKFTGTGMETGSTEYPYFLWVDQFDTLGLGKDTVIVTGTTSDSMLIFDPKKETFTVFRMAYPIPFYTRGLDGRIDDAKAGWKGRGIWATYSSYMPKFTETHLGSVNHIQLRPNPLAN
;
A
#
# COMPACT_ATOMS: atom_id res chain seq x y z
N MET A 1 45.94 -26.98 70.90
CA MET A 1 45.24 -26.08 71.85
C MET A 1 44.18 -25.30 71.12
N ARG A 2 42.92 -25.46 71.57
CA ARG A 2 41.73 -24.62 71.38
C ARG A 2 41.47 -24.07 69.96
N GLY A 3 40.54 -24.49 69.20
CA GLY A 3 39.11 -24.72 69.52
C GLY A 3 38.32 -23.48 69.31
N MET A 4 37.59 -23.32 68.18
CA MET A 4 36.33 -22.57 68.17
C MET A 4 35.53 -22.92 66.92
N THR A 5 34.46 -23.62 67.16
CA THR A 5 33.34 -23.93 66.31
C THR A 5 32.60 -22.65 65.89
N ARG A 6 32.35 -22.47 64.59
CA ARG A 6 31.33 -21.54 64.09
C ARG A 6 30.23 -22.30 63.43
N ALA A 7 29.03 -22.17 64.01
CA ALA A 7 27.78 -22.70 63.51
C ALA A 7 27.39 -21.98 62.21
N MET A 8 27.08 -22.76 61.21
CA MET A 8 26.53 -22.30 59.91
C MET A 8 25.00 -22.30 60.02
N MET A 9 24.42 -21.10 60.07
CA MET A 9 22.97 -20.89 59.94
C MET A 9 22.56 -21.01 58.46
N TRP A 10 21.80 -22.02 58.16
CA TRP A 10 21.17 -22.19 56.85
C TRP A 10 19.88 -21.37 56.81
N SER A 11 19.85 -20.27 56.02
CA SER A 11 18.65 -19.57 55.68
C SER A 11 18.00 -20.22 54.45
N LEU A 12 16.89 -20.90 54.64
CA LEU A 12 16.02 -21.37 53.55
C LEU A 12 15.39 -20.15 52.86
N VAL A 13 15.87 -19.84 51.64
CA VAL A 13 15.14 -18.96 50.72
C VAL A 13 14.18 -19.82 49.91
N ALA A 14 12.90 -19.76 50.22
CA ALA A 14 11.86 -20.38 49.42
C ALA A 14 11.71 -19.60 48.10
N LEU A 15 12.21 -20.14 47.03
CA LEU A 15 12.03 -19.62 45.65
C LEU A 15 10.60 -19.98 45.20
N ILE A 16 9.66 -19.05 45.29
CA ILE A 16 8.32 -19.18 44.67
C ILE A 16 8.49 -19.02 43.17
N CYS A 17 8.62 -20.12 42.45
CA CYS A 17 8.46 -20.16 41.01
C CYS A 17 6.98 -19.93 40.68
N LEU A 18 6.62 -18.71 40.33
CA LEU A 18 5.39 -18.41 39.64
C LEU A 18 5.50 -19.02 38.24
N LEU A 19 4.99 -20.21 38.09
CA LEU A 19 4.71 -20.82 36.80
C LEU A 19 3.59 -20.01 36.11
N SER A 20 3.96 -19.06 35.29
CA SER A 20 3.06 -18.48 34.29
C SER A 20 2.67 -19.57 33.31
N ARG A 21 1.53 -20.21 33.53
CA ARG A 21 0.91 -21.10 32.55
C ARG A 21 0.58 -20.26 31.32
N PRO A 22 0.95 -20.70 30.09
CA PRO A 22 0.39 -20.10 28.90
C PRO A 22 -1.12 -20.37 28.94
N VAL A 23 -1.92 -19.31 28.92
CA VAL A 23 -3.35 -19.40 28.70
C VAL A 23 -3.54 -19.92 27.28
N ALA A 24 -3.72 -21.22 27.15
CA ALA A 24 -4.26 -21.79 25.94
C ALA A 24 -5.66 -21.20 25.79
N GLY A 25 -5.86 -20.36 24.78
CA GLY A 25 -7.17 -19.82 24.42
C GLY A 25 -8.07 -20.99 23.96
N GLY A 26 -8.77 -21.57 24.90
CA GLY A 26 -9.93 -22.41 24.61
C GLY A 26 -11.01 -21.55 23.96
N PRO A 27 -11.99 -22.13 23.26
CA PRO A 27 -13.08 -21.38 22.66
C PRO A 27 -13.79 -20.58 23.75
N GLN A 28 -13.61 -19.26 23.77
CA GLN A 28 -14.34 -18.37 24.66
C GLN A 28 -15.82 -18.53 24.31
N GLY A 29 -16.57 -19.09 25.25
CA GLY A 29 -18.01 -19.23 25.16
C GLY A 29 -18.62 -17.89 24.71
N ALA A 30 -19.56 -17.97 23.78
CA ALA A 30 -20.24 -16.83 23.17
C ALA A 30 -20.94 -15.98 24.24
N GLY A 31 -20.23 -15.01 24.80
CA GLY A 31 -20.78 -14.02 25.71
C GLY A 31 -21.98 -13.32 25.08
N ALA A 32 -22.96 -12.94 25.88
CA ALA A 32 -24.10 -12.16 25.40
C ALA A 32 -23.59 -10.86 24.77
N MET A 33 -23.97 -10.60 23.51
CA MET A 33 -23.64 -9.38 22.79
C MET A 33 -24.17 -8.16 23.58
N GLN A 34 -23.28 -7.27 24.00
CA GLN A 34 -23.64 -6.04 24.69
C GLN A 34 -23.60 -4.87 23.68
N VAL A 35 -24.77 -4.32 23.40
CA VAL A 35 -24.91 -3.12 22.58
C VAL A 35 -25.00 -1.94 23.54
N ASP A 36 -23.96 -1.10 23.52
CA ASP A 36 -23.91 0.12 24.32
C ASP A 36 -24.49 1.34 23.57
N LYS A 37 -24.42 2.52 24.19
CA LYS A 37 -24.95 3.77 23.61
C LYS A 37 -24.19 4.27 22.38
N SER A 38 -22.99 3.76 22.11
CA SER A 38 -22.14 4.16 20.98
C SER A 38 -22.10 3.12 19.86
N SER A 39 -22.76 1.99 20.03
CA SER A 39 -22.72 0.88 19.08
C SER A 39 -24.07 0.57 18.45
N ILE A 40 -24.07 -0.18 17.36
CA ILE A 40 -25.25 -0.84 16.76
C ILE A 40 -24.93 -2.33 16.68
N GLY A 41 -25.85 -3.16 17.16
CA GLY A 41 -25.65 -4.61 17.13
C GLY A 41 -26.87 -5.36 16.64
N GLY A 42 -26.71 -6.64 16.35
CA GLY A 42 -27.85 -7.44 15.90
C GLY A 42 -27.47 -8.78 15.30
N VAL A 43 -28.36 -9.30 14.48
CA VAL A 43 -28.20 -10.57 13.76
C VAL A 43 -28.63 -10.41 12.32
N VAL A 44 -27.89 -11.07 11.42
CA VAL A 44 -28.21 -11.21 10.00
C VAL A 44 -28.79 -12.58 9.74
N LEU A 45 -29.96 -12.63 9.14
CA LEU A 45 -30.64 -13.88 8.80
C LEU A 45 -30.92 -13.94 7.29
N ASN A 46 -30.75 -15.11 6.71
CA ASN A 46 -31.19 -15.38 5.35
C ASN A 46 -32.71 -15.60 5.31
N THR A 47 -33.39 -14.97 4.37
CA THR A 47 -34.85 -15.15 4.18
C THR A 47 -35.20 -16.60 3.85
N ASN A 48 -34.28 -17.35 3.21
CA ASN A 48 -34.44 -18.76 2.92
C ASN A 48 -34.21 -19.61 4.17
N GLY A 49 -35.23 -19.82 4.97
CA GLY A 49 -35.21 -20.65 6.16
C GLY A 49 -34.74 -19.97 7.44
N ALA A 50 -34.62 -18.63 7.47
CA ALA A 50 -34.23 -17.82 8.62
C ALA A 50 -32.90 -18.25 9.28
N LYS A 51 -31.96 -18.78 8.48
CA LYS A 51 -30.64 -19.23 8.94
C LYS A 51 -29.72 -18.03 9.19
N PRO A 52 -28.91 -18.06 10.25
CA PRO A 52 -27.88 -17.06 10.47
C PRO A 52 -26.85 -16.99 9.31
N GLU A 53 -26.47 -15.78 8.92
CA GLU A 53 -25.48 -15.54 7.87
C GLU A 53 -24.12 -15.19 8.47
N ALA A 54 -23.22 -16.15 8.43
CA ALA A 54 -21.85 -16.02 8.92
C ALA A 54 -20.90 -15.43 7.86
N GLY A 55 -19.92 -14.63 8.30
CA GLY A 55 -18.87 -14.09 7.41
C GLY A 55 -19.41 -13.12 6.35
N VAL A 56 -20.41 -12.33 6.69
CA VAL A 56 -20.94 -11.26 5.83
C VAL A 56 -20.66 -9.90 6.44
N TRP A 57 -20.46 -8.89 5.59
CA TRP A 57 -20.19 -7.53 6.03
C TRP A 57 -21.50 -6.82 6.42
N VAL A 58 -21.46 -6.17 7.57
CA VAL A 58 -22.49 -5.23 8.00
C VAL A 58 -21.90 -3.83 7.91
N ILE A 59 -22.52 -2.99 7.10
CA ILE A 59 -22.08 -1.64 6.79
C ILE A 59 -23.06 -0.66 7.45
N ALA A 60 -22.55 0.15 8.37
CA ALA A 60 -23.28 1.27 8.97
C ALA A 60 -22.74 2.56 8.36
N GLU A 61 -23.53 3.22 7.52
CA GLU A 61 -23.14 4.44 6.83
C GLU A 61 -23.96 5.65 7.29
N THR A 62 -23.30 6.82 7.31
CA THR A 62 -23.92 8.11 7.63
C THR A 62 -23.19 9.22 6.91
N LYS A 63 -23.76 10.42 6.92
CA LYS A 63 -23.11 11.63 6.45
C LYS A 63 -22.77 12.50 7.66
N LEU A 64 -21.48 12.57 7.96
CA LEU A 64 -20.89 13.54 8.88
C LEU A 64 -20.56 14.84 8.11
N GLN A 65 -19.40 15.45 8.33
CA GLN A 65 -18.93 16.50 7.40
C GLN A 65 -18.66 15.92 5.99
N VAL A 66 -18.16 14.68 5.96
CA VAL A 66 -18.02 13.86 4.74
C VAL A 66 -18.77 12.54 4.93
N PRO A 67 -19.06 11.78 3.87
CA PRO A 67 -19.60 10.43 4.02
C PRO A 67 -18.68 9.56 4.86
N PHE A 68 -19.29 8.81 5.78
CA PHE A 68 -18.62 7.94 6.73
C PHE A 68 -19.26 6.55 6.73
N ARG A 69 -18.43 5.52 6.83
CA ARG A 69 -18.86 4.12 6.98
C ARG A 69 -18.10 3.44 8.08
N LYS A 70 -18.81 2.59 8.84
CA LYS A 70 -18.15 1.61 9.71
C LYS A 70 -18.58 0.22 9.31
N ILE A 71 -17.60 -0.67 9.11
CA ILE A 71 -17.82 -1.99 8.52
C ILE A 71 -17.28 -3.04 9.48
N VAL A 72 -18.09 -4.06 9.74
CA VAL A 72 -17.75 -5.23 10.54
C VAL A 72 -18.21 -6.50 9.85
N VAL A 73 -17.75 -7.66 10.32
CA VAL A 73 -18.14 -8.97 9.79
C VAL A 73 -18.92 -9.75 10.85
N THR A 74 -19.92 -10.52 10.44
CA THR A 74 -20.73 -11.36 11.32
C THR A 74 -19.95 -12.58 11.82
N ASP A 75 -20.27 -13.01 13.05
CA ASP A 75 -19.75 -14.26 13.63
C ASP A 75 -20.45 -15.53 13.05
N ASP A 76 -20.16 -16.72 13.60
CA ASP A 76 -20.74 -17.97 13.16
C ASP A 76 -22.25 -18.08 13.37
N GLN A 77 -22.80 -17.27 14.27
CA GLN A 77 -24.23 -17.18 14.56
C GLN A 77 -24.91 -16.02 13.81
N GLY A 78 -24.22 -15.40 12.84
CA GLY A 78 -24.73 -14.24 12.11
C GLY A 78 -24.84 -12.97 12.94
N ARG A 79 -24.27 -12.93 14.15
CA ARG A 79 -24.34 -11.78 15.05
C ARG A 79 -23.26 -10.75 14.64
N PHE A 80 -23.56 -9.48 14.87
CA PHE A 80 -22.64 -8.39 14.59
C PHE A 80 -22.70 -7.31 15.67
N LEU A 81 -21.59 -6.61 15.85
CA LEU A 81 -21.49 -5.40 16.65
C LEU A 81 -20.65 -4.38 15.92
N VAL A 82 -21.24 -3.22 15.57
CA VAL A 82 -20.57 -2.06 15.03
C VAL A 82 -20.25 -1.11 16.18
N PRO A 83 -18.99 -1.07 16.67
CA PRO A 83 -18.62 -0.33 17.86
C PRO A 83 -18.30 1.13 17.57
N ASP A 84 -18.26 1.98 18.61
CA ASP A 84 -17.69 3.34 18.59
C ASP A 84 -18.16 4.19 17.40
N LEU A 85 -19.45 4.22 17.18
CA LEU A 85 -20.06 5.03 16.11
C LEU A 85 -20.08 6.51 16.52
N PRO A 86 -19.68 7.45 15.67
CA PRO A 86 -19.96 8.88 15.83
C PRO A 86 -21.45 9.17 16.03
N GLU A 87 -21.77 10.35 16.55
CA GLU A 87 -23.18 10.77 16.65
C GLU A 87 -23.79 10.96 15.26
N GLY A 88 -25.01 10.44 15.10
CA GLY A 88 -25.71 10.53 13.82
C GLY A 88 -26.80 9.48 13.65
N SER A 89 -27.53 9.62 12.54
CA SER A 89 -28.47 8.61 12.06
C SER A 89 -27.79 7.78 10.97
N TYR A 90 -27.96 6.48 11.04
CA TYR A 90 -27.27 5.54 10.18
C TYR A 90 -28.24 4.83 9.25
N GLN A 91 -27.73 4.46 8.06
CA GLN A 91 -28.32 3.42 7.22
C GLN A 91 -27.46 2.16 7.38
N VAL A 92 -28.09 1.06 7.81
CA VAL A 92 -27.38 -0.20 8.06
C VAL A 92 -27.83 -1.24 7.06
N TRP A 93 -26.90 -1.88 6.40
CA TRP A 93 -27.16 -2.88 5.37
C TRP A 93 -26.09 -3.96 5.32
N VAL A 94 -26.35 -5.01 4.57
CA VAL A 94 -25.50 -6.21 4.53
C VAL A 94 -25.07 -6.55 3.11
N ARG A 95 -23.80 -6.91 2.97
CA ARG A 95 -23.19 -7.48 1.76
C ARG A 95 -22.49 -8.79 2.08
N GLY A 96 -22.53 -9.74 1.17
CA GLY A 96 -21.83 -11.01 1.35
C GLY A 96 -21.75 -11.84 0.08
N TYR A 97 -20.66 -12.57 -0.10
CA TYR A 97 -20.51 -13.43 -1.27
C TYR A 97 -21.66 -14.46 -1.36
N GLY A 98 -22.25 -14.58 -2.54
CA GLY A 98 -23.41 -15.41 -2.82
C GLY A 98 -24.75 -14.80 -2.43
N LEU A 99 -24.78 -13.57 -1.90
CA LEU A 99 -25.99 -12.85 -1.51
C LEU A 99 -26.24 -11.67 -2.44
N LYS A 100 -27.51 -11.24 -2.48
CA LYS A 100 -27.92 -9.91 -2.91
C LYS A 100 -27.71 -8.96 -1.74
N ASP A 101 -27.24 -7.74 -2.01
CA ASP A 101 -27.17 -6.68 -0.98
C ASP A 101 -28.57 -6.48 -0.35
N SER A 102 -28.60 -6.33 0.98
CA SER A 102 -29.87 -6.07 1.67
C SER A 102 -30.37 -4.65 1.42
N ASP A 103 -31.62 -4.42 1.75
CA ASP A 103 -32.13 -3.06 1.88
C ASP A 103 -31.39 -2.31 2.99
N LYS A 104 -31.29 -0.99 2.84
CA LYS A 104 -30.73 -0.09 3.85
C LYS A 104 -31.80 0.22 4.89
N VAL A 105 -31.51 -0.10 6.14
CA VAL A 105 -32.43 0.06 7.27
C VAL A 105 -31.97 1.20 8.16
N PRO A 106 -32.80 2.21 8.45
CA PRO A 106 -32.44 3.31 9.33
C PRO A 106 -32.22 2.83 10.77
N ALA A 107 -31.17 3.34 11.42
CA ALA A 107 -30.83 3.02 12.79
C ALA A 107 -30.17 4.21 13.50
N THR A 108 -30.25 4.23 14.83
CA THR A 108 -29.48 5.12 15.72
C THR A 108 -28.57 4.30 16.62
N ARG A 109 -27.56 4.94 17.19
CA ARG A 109 -26.68 4.30 18.20
C ARG A 109 -27.53 3.70 19.33
N GLY A 110 -27.09 2.55 19.85
CA GLY A 110 -27.81 1.75 20.85
C GLY A 110 -28.84 0.77 20.26
N ALA A 111 -29.09 0.81 18.94
CA ALA A 111 -30.09 -0.06 18.31
C ALA A 111 -29.65 -1.53 18.29
N LYS A 112 -30.63 -2.42 18.52
CA LYS A 112 -30.53 -3.86 18.27
C LYS A 112 -31.36 -4.21 17.06
N MET A 113 -30.73 -4.78 16.03
CA MET A 113 -31.33 -4.98 14.72
C MET A 113 -31.45 -6.46 14.35
N LYS A 114 -32.43 -6.76 13.53
CA LYS A 114 -32.56 -8.01 12.81
C LYS A 114 -32.56 -7.68 11.31
N LEU A 115 -31.43 -7.93 10.65
CA LEU A 115 -31.27 -7.68 9.23
C LEU A 115 -31.58 -8.93 8.44
N GLN A 116 -32.13 -8.77 7.24
CA GLN A 116 -32.49 -9.87 6.36
C GLN A 116 -31.74 -9.75 5.03
N VAL A 117 -31.26 -10.88 4.52
CA VAL A 117 -30.63 -11.00 3.21
C VAL A 117 -31.24 -12.16 2.44
N SER A 118 -31.11 -12.13 1.13
CA SER A 118 -31.49 -13.22 0.24
C SER A 118 -30.28 -13.69 -0.59
N ASN A 119 -30.30 -14.90 -1.05
CA ASN A 119 -29.32 -15.38 -2.01
C ASN A 119 -29.44 -14.60 -3.31
N ALA A 120 -28.33 -14.37 -3.98
CA ALA A 120 -28.32 -13.87 -5.34
C ALA A 120 -29.10 -14.84 -6.25
N ALA A 121 -29.89 -14.29 -7.17
CA ALA A 121 -30.74 -15.10 -8.04
C ALA A 121 -29.96 -15.87 -9.10
N THR A 122 -28.81 -15.35 -9.49
CA THR A 122 -27.92 -15.97 -10.49
C THR A 122 -26.45 -15.86 -10.07
N PRO A 123 -25.58 -16.72 -10.63
CA PRO A 123 -24.13 -16.58 -10.45
C PRO A 123 -23.61 -15.18 -10.89
N GLN A 124 -24.16 -14.61 -11.96
CA GLN A 124 -23.79 -13.30 -12.46
C GLN A 124 -24.16 -12.17 -11.47
N GLU A 125 -25.30 -12.30 -10.80
CA GLU A 125 -25.69 -11.37 -9.73
C GLU A 125 -24.72 -11.47 -8.54
N ALA A 126 -24.43 -12.68 -8.11
CA ALA A 126 -23.47 -12.92 -7.02
C ALA A 126 -22.07 -12.39 -7.33
N ALA A 127 -21.64 -12.53 -8.58
CA ALA A 127 -20.29 -12.13 -9.00
C ALA A 127 -20.10 -10.60 -9.14
N LYS A 128 -21.14 -9.78 -9.08
CA LYS A 128 -21.02 -8.31 -9.14
C LYS A 128 -20.10 -7.74 -8.05
N ILE A 129 -20.05 -8.40 -6.91
CA ILE A 129 -19.24 -7.98 -5.75
C ILE A 129 -17.94 -8.79 -5.59
N TYR A 130 -17.55 -9.58 -6.58
CA TYR A 130 -16.29 -10.30 -6.53
C TYR A 130 -15.12 -9.39 -6.86
N PRO A 131 -14.01 -9.47 -6.11
CA PRO A 131 -12.84 -8.61 -6.33
C PRO A 131 -12.26 -8.77 -7.74
N ALA A 132 -11.60 -7.75 -8.21
CA ALA A 132 -11.04 -7.68 -9.56
C ALA A 132 -10.10 -8.84 -9.89
N SER A 133 -9.28 -9.30 -8.92
CA SER A 133 -8.36 -10.43 -9.10
C SER A 133 -9.08 -11.73 -9.48
N TYR A 134 -10.31 -11.95 -9.00
CA TYR A 134 -11.11 -13.12 -9.38
C TYR A 134 -11.54 -13.04 -10.86
N TRP A 135 -11.94 -11.88 -11.34
CA TRP A 135 -12.26 -11.67 -12.75
C TRP A 135 -11.03 -11.80 -13.64
N THR A 136 -9.90 -11.26 -13.20
CA THR A 136 -8.62 -11.39 -13.89
C THR A 136 -8.16 -12.86 -13.98
N SER A 137 -8.52 -13.71 -13.00
CA SER A 137 -8.15 -15.12 -13.01
C SER A 137 -8.75 -15.93 -14.16
N MET A 138 -9.80 -15.43 -14.78
CA MET A 138 -10.44 -16.04 -15.94
C MET A 138 -9.67 -15.82 -17.25
N ILE A 139 -8.65 -14.98 -17.26
CA ILE A 139 -7.82 -14.76 -18.45
C ILE A 139 -7.06 -16.03 -18.79
N HIS A 140 -7.20 -16.48 -20.03
CA HIS A 140 -6.42 -17.57 -20.60
C HIS A 140 -5.12 -16.98 -21.18
N PRO A 141 -3.95 -17.24 -20.61
CA PRO A 141 -2.71 -16.72 -21.14
C PRO A 141 -2.42 -17.34 -22.51
N PRO A 142 -1.67 -16.64 -23.36
CA PRO A 142 -1.22 -17.18 -24.63
C PRO A 142 -0.45 -18.49 -24.48
N ALA A 143 -0.47 -19.34 -25.50
CA ALA A 143 0.35 -20.55 -25.54
C ALA A 143 1.84 -20.18 -25.47
N LYS A 144 2.66 -21.08 -24.92
CA LYS A 144 4.09 -20.81 -24.73
C LYS A 144 4.82 -20.48 -26.03
N GLU A 145 4.45 -21.17 -27.09
CA GLU A 145 5.00 -21.02 -28.45
C GLU A 145 4.69 -19.67 -29.10
N ASP A 146 3.62 -19.00 -28.65
CA ASP A 146 3.17 -17.70 -29.18
C ASP A 146 3.77 -16.53 -28.40
N LEU A 147 4.46 -16.79 -27.29
CA LEU A 147 5.01 -15.72 -26.46
C LEU A 147 6.12 -14.93 -27.18
N PRO A 148 6.18 -13.60 -26.98
CA PRO A 148 7.27 -12.80 -27.51
C PRO A 148 8.64 -13.28 -27.03
N LYS A 149 9.67 -13.04 -27.82
CA LYS A 149 11.06 -13.34 -27.42
C LYS A 149 11.38 -12.66 -26.09
N GLY A 150 11.97 -13.43 -25.17
CA GLY A 150 12.33 -12.94 -23.81
C GLY A 150 11.44 -13.53 -22.72
N TYR A 151 10.27 -14.08 -23.04
CA TYR A 151 9.46 -14.80 -22.06
C TYR A 151 9.76 -16.31 -22.10
N ALA A 152 10.31 -16.81 -21.00
CA ALA A 152 10.69 -18.22 -20.89
C ALA A 152 9.49 -19.16 -20.67
N SER A 153 8.38 -18.64 -20.10
CA SER A 153 7.18 -19.40 -19.76
C SER A 153 5.95 -18.50 -19.68
N GLN A 154 4.77 -19.13 -19.64
CA GLN A 154 3.50 -18.44 -19.39
C GLN A 154 3.51 -17.69 -18.05
N GLU A 155 4.08 -18.27 -16.99
CA GLU A 155 4.20 -17.59 -15.68
C GLU A 155 5.05 -16.33 -15.78
N HIS A 156 6.14 -16.35 -16.55
CA HIS A 156 6.96 -15.17 -16.78
C HIS A 156 6.17 -14.06 -17.49
N TRP A 157 5.42 -14.40 -18.54
CA TRP A 157 4.54 -13.46 -19.24
C TRP A 157 3.42 -12.93 -18.32
N LEU A 158 2.76 -13.81 -17.55
CA LEU A 158 1.72 -13.43 -16.58
C LEU A 158 2.24 -12.52 -15.47
N ALA A 159 3.48 -12.71 -15.04
CA ALA A 159 4.08 -11.80 -14.06
C ALA A 159 4.29 -10.39 -14.65
N ALA A 160 4.72 -10.30 -15.91
CA ALA A 160 4.83 -9.04 -16.63
C ALA A 160 3.45 -8.41 -16.89
N PHE A 161 2.48 -9.23 -17.30
CA PHE A 161 1.09 -8.83 -17.50
C PHE A 161 0.48 -8.22 -16.22
N ARG A 162 0.59 -8.89 -15.08
CA ARG A 162 0.12 -8.33 -13.79
C ARG A 162 0.74 -6.97 -13.49
N GLY A 163 2.07 -6.87 -13.59
CA GLY A 163 2.78 -5.62 -13.34
C GLY A 163 2.40 -4.50 -14.30
N GLY A 164 2.26 -4.81 -15.59
CA GLY A 164 1.89 -3.82 -16.62
C GLY A 164 0.45 -3.34 -16.54
N CYS A 165 -0.50 -4.24 -16.24
CA CYS A 165 -1.93 -3.94 -16.30
C CYS A 165 -2.54 -3.51 -14.97
N ASN A 166 -1.96 -3.89 -13.82
CA ASN A 166 -2.52 -3.58 -12.50
C ASN A 166 -1.75 -2.50 -11.74
N GLN A 167 -0.81 -1.83 -12.36
CA GLN A 167 -0.02 -0.79 -11.70
C GLN A 167 -0.81 0.49 -11.45
N CYS A 168 -1.75 0.85 -12.30
CA CYS A 168 -2.51 2.09 -12.22
C CYS A 168 -3.92 1.89 -11.65
N HIS A 169 -4.54 0.76 -11.95
CA HIS A 169 -5.87 0.36 -11.49
C HIS A 169 -6.04 -1.16 -11.64
N GLN A 170 -7.13 -1.68 -11.07
CA GLN A 170 -7.44 -3.12 -11.16
C GLN A 170 -8.00 -3.47 -12.55
N LEU A 171 -7.35 -4.37 -13.28
CA LEU A 171 -7.83 -4.78 -14.60
C LEU A 171 -9.23 -5.42 -14.55
N GLY A 172 -9.52 -6.24 -13.55
CA GLY A 172 -10.81 -6.94 -13.44
C GLY A 172 -11.94 -6.12 -12.80
N MET A 173 -11.79 -4.80 -12.60
CA MET A 173 -12.87 -3.97 -12.06
C MET A 173 -13.99 -3.75 -13.08
N ILE A 174 -15.20 -3.40 -12.61
CA ILE A 174 -16.39 -3.25 -13.48
C ILE A 174 -16.13 -2.31 -14.67
N ALA A 175 -15.41 -1.22 -14.45
CA ALA A 175 -15.14 -0.22 -15.49
C ALA A 175 -14.26 -0.75 -16.63
N THR A 176 -13.46 -1.78 -16.39
CA THR A 176 -12.51 -2.34 -17.35
C THR A 176 -13.00 -3.62 -18.03
N ARG A 177 -14.15 -4.15 -17.64
CA ARG A 177 -14.74 -5.40 -18.17
C ARG A 177 -15.88 -5.13 -19.15
N LYS A 178 -15.60 -4.42 -20.24
CA LYS A 178 -16.63 -4.03 -21.24
C LYS A 178 -16.11 -3.75 -22.62
N HIS A 179 -14.85 -4.04 -22.88
CA HIS A 179 -14.21 -3.79 -24.17
C HIS A 179 -14.11 -5.10 -24.95
N THR A 180 -15.03 -5.30 -25.90
CA THR A 180 -15.17 -6.57 -26.64
C THR A 180 -14.63 -6.49 -28.06
N ASP A 181 -13.92 -5.42 -28.40
CA ASP A 181 -13.33 -5.19 -29.72
C ASP A 181 -11.84 -4.86 -29.58
N VAL A 182 -11.06 -5.28 -30.57
CA VAL A 182 -9.62 -4.96 -30.65
C VAL A 182 -9.42 -3.45 -30.77
N ASP A 183 -10.27 -2.75 -31.52
CA ASP A 183 -10.18 -1.30 -31.72
C ASP A 183 -10.39 -0.52 -30.40
N ASP A 184 -11.18 -1.05 -29.47
CA ASP A 184 -11.33 -0.47 -28.14
C ASP A 184 -10.01 -0.46 -27.38
N PHE A 185 -9.28 -1.60 -27.39
CA PHE A 185 -7.98 -1.73 -26.73
C PHE A 185 -6.90 -0.91 -27.43
N GLU A 186 -6.88 -0.92 -28.77
CA GLU A 186 -5.97 -0.06 -29.55
C GLU A 186 -6.13 1.40 -29.14
N GLY A 187 -7.37 1.90 -29.09
CA GLY A 187 -7.66 3.25 -28.66
C GLY A 187 -7.22 3.56 -27.22
N ILE A 188 -7.32 2.59 -26.29
CA ILE A 188 -6.84 2.72 -24.90
C ILE A 188 -5.31 2.82 -24.88
N PHE A 189 -4.62 1.95 -25.60
CA PHE A 189 -3.15 1.91 -25.64
C PHE A 189 -2.55 3.15 -26.31
N GLN A 190 -3.21 3.71 -27.29
CA GLN A 190 -2.79 4.97 -27.93
C GLN A 190 -2.95 6.19 -27.02
N ARG A 191 -4.06 6.27 -26.28
CA ARG A 191 -4.32 7.39 -25.35
C ARG A 191 -3.47 7.37 -24.10
N ASN A 192 -3.01 6.18 -23.67
CA ASN A 192 -2.21 6.03 -22.45
C ASN A 192 -0.84 5.42 -22.79
N GLN A 193 0.18 6.27 -22.84
CA GLN A 193 1.55 5.86 -23.19
C GLN A 193 2.10 4.73 -22.32
N GLY A 194 1.81 4.73 -21.00
CA GLY A 194 2.28 3.67 -20.10
C GLY A 194 1.64 2.31 -20.40
N MET A 195 0.35 2.31 -20.72
CA MET A 195 -0.37 1.09 -21.14
C MET A 195 0.09 0.63 -22.53
N GLY A 196 0.30 1.55 -23.47
CA GLY A 196 0.84 1.22 -24.78
C GLY A 196 2.21 0.55 -24.71
N GLN A 197 3.13 1.13 -23.94
CA GLN A 197 4.45 0.51 -23.72
C GLN A 197 4.36 -0.87 -23.03
N ALA A 198 3.43 -1.07 -22.12
CA ALA A 198 3.20 -2.38 -21.50
C ALA A 198 2.66 -3.38 -22.54
N ALA A 199 1.73 -2.95 -23.40
CA ALA A 199 1.19 -3.77 -24.47
C ALA A 199 2.27 -4.19 -25.48
N ASP A 200 3.12 -3.26 -25.93
CA ASP A 200 4.22 -3.54 -26.85
C ASP A 200 5.17 -4.62 -26.28
N ARG A 201 5.51 -4.51 -24.98
CA ARG A 201 6.36 -5.51 -24.32
C ARG A 201 5.72 -6.88 -24.20
N LEU A 202 4.41 -6.94 -23.97
CA LEU A 202 3.66 -8.18 -23.85
C LEU A 202 3.32 -8.83 -25.19
N GLY A 203 3.59 -8.14 -26.31
CA GLY A 203 3.14 -8.52 -27.64
C GLY A 203 1.73 -7.99 -27.90
N LYS A 204 1.62 -6.76 -28.39
CA LYS A 204 0.39 -5.99 -28.48
C LYS A 204 -0.79 -6.77 -29.05
N GLU A 205 -0.65 -7.32 -30.26
CA GLU A 205 -1.73 -8.11 -30.89
C GLU A 205 -2.13 -9.35 -30.09
N LEU A 206 -1.15 -9.98 -29.44
CA LEU A 206 -1.37 -11.16 -28.60
C LEU A 206 -2.14 -10.79 -27.34
N LEU A 207 -1.78 -9.67 -26.73
CA LEU A 207 -2.46 -9.12 -25.57
C LEU A 207 -3.90 -8.73 -25.90
N GLU A 208 -4.13 -8.04 -27.00
CA GLU A 208 -5.46 -7.63 -27.46
C GLU A 208 -6.36 -8.83 -27.68
N LYS A 209 -5.90 -9.85 -28.42
CA LYS A 209 -6.65 -11.11 -28.60
C LYS A 209 -6.99 -11.78 -27.27
N THR A 210 -6.05 -11.80 -26.35
CA THR A 210 -6.22 -12.38 -25.00
C THR A 210 -7.29 -11.63 -24.20
N LEU A 211 -7.27 -10.30 -24.22
CA LEU A 211 -8.24 -9.47 -23.51
C LEU A 211 -9.63 -9.52 -24.15
N VAL A 212 -9.72 -9.53 -25.47
CA VAL A 212 -10.99 -9.65 -26.19
C VAL A 212 -11.65 -11.00 -25.92
N ASP A 213 -10.89 -12.13 -25.96
CA ASP A 213 -11.42 -13.44 -25.60
C ASP A 213 -12.02 -13.43 -24.19
N TRP A 214 -11.27 -12.90 -23.22
CA TRP A 214 -11.72 -12.80 -21.83
C TRP A 214 -13.01 -11.99 -21.71
N GLU A 215 -13.11 -10.82 -22.32
CA GLU A 215 -14.29 -9.95 -22.28
C GLU A 215 -15.51 -10.58 -22.97
N LEU A 216 -15.30 -11.26 -24.10
CA LEU A 216 -16.37 -11.96 -24.80
C LEU A 216 -16.97 -13.12 -23.97
N ARG A 217 -16.12 -13.85 -23.24
CA ARG A 217 -16.58 -14.90 -22.31
C ARG A 217 -17.38 -14.33 -21.17
N ILE A 218 -16.95 -13.20 -20.58
CA ILE A 218 -17.71 -12.47 -19.56
C ILE A 218 -19.07 -12.01 -20.13
N LYS A 219 -19.09 -11.46 -21.32
CA LYS A 219 -20.31 -11.02 -22.00
C LYS A 219 -21.26 -12.19 -22.29
N ALA A 220 -20.71 -13.37 -22.56
CA ALA A 220 -21.47 -14.61 -22.72
C ALA A 220 -22.03 -15.17 -21.38
N GLY A 221 -21.69 -14.57 -20.25
CA GLY A 221 -22.20 -14.93 -18.93
C GLY A 221 -21.26 -15.78 -18.07
N GLU A 222 -20.01 -15.97 -18.48
CA GLU A 222 -19.01 -16.63 -17.66
C GLU A 222 -18.67 -15.78 -16.43
N VAL A 223 -18.52 -16.44 -15.28
CA VAL A 223 -18.19 -15.77 -14.00
C VAL A 223 -17.06 -16.51 -13.30
N PRO A 224 -16.25 -15.81 -12.51
CA PRO A 224 -15.17 -16.46 -11.76
C PRO A 224 -15.74 -17.31 -10.60
N PRO A 225 -14.91 -18.23 -10.05
CA PRO A 225 -15.27 -18.93 -8.82
C PRO A 225 -15.55 -17.95 -7.69
N ALA A 226 -16.50 -18.31 -6.83
CA ALA A 226 -16.88 -17.46 -5.69
C ALA A 226 -15.72 -17.30 -4.70
N PRO A 227 -15.41 -16.07 -4.27
CA PRO A 227 -14.46 -15.85 -3.20
C PRO A 227 -14.93 -16.51 -1.89
N PRO A 228 -14.01 -16.99 -1.04
CA PRO A 228 -14.39 -17.47 0.28
C PRO A 228 -14.89 -16.32 1.16
N ARG A 229 -15.93 -16.56 1.93
CA ARG A 229 -16.37 -15.63 2.97
C ARG A 229 -15.34 -15.53 4.09
N PRO A 230 -15.21 -14.38 4.76
CA PRO A 230 -14.34 -14.24 5.94
C PRO A 230 -14.59 -15.30 7.00
N THR A 231 -13.52 -15.89 7.53
CA THR A 231 -13.55 -16.93 8.57
C THR A 231 -12.56 -16.63 9.70
N GLY A 232 -12.78 -17.21 10.87
CA GLY A 232 -11.84 -17.09 12.01
C GLY A 232 -11.44 -15.65 12.30
N LEU A 233 -10.14 -15.39 12.34
CA LEU A 233 -9.56 -14.06 12.62
C LEU A 233 -9.98 -12.99 11.59
N GLU A 234 -10.29 -13.38 10.36
CA GLU A 234 -10.74 -12.45 9.31
C GLU A 234 -12.04 -11.71 9.68
N ARG A 235 -12.84 -12.26 10.59
CA ARG A 235 -14.09 -11.64 11.07
C ARG A 235 -13.87 -10.58 12.16
N ASN A 236 -12.67 -10.48 12.68
CA ASN A 236 -12.34 -9.59 13.79
C ASN A 236 -11.99 -8.17 13.34
N PHE A 237 -11.87 -7.92 12.06
CA PHE A 237 -11.56 -6.59 11.56
C PHE A 237 -12.74 -5.63 11.71
N VAL A 238 -12.38 -4.39 12.08
CA VAL A 238 -13.29 -3.23 12.12
C VAL A 238 -12.70 -2.16 11.23
N VAL A 239 -13.47 -1.67 10.29
CA VAL A 239 -13.05 -0.59 9.39
C VAL A 239 -13.85 0.65 9.68
N SER A 240 -13.18 1.78 9.89
CA SER A 240 -13.77 3.12 9.78
C SER A 240 -13.29 3.74 8.49
N GLN A 241 -14.20 4.20 7.64
CA GLN A 241 -13.90 4.79 6.35
C GLN A 241 -14.53 6.17 6.23
N TRP A 242 -13.75 7.15 5.80
CA TRP A 242 -14.19 8.49 5.42
C TRP A 242 -13.94 8.69 3.93
N ASP A 243 -14.91 9.24 3.23
CA ASP A 243 -14.68 9.68 1.87
C ASP A 243 -13.92 11.02 1.90
N TRP A 244 -12.93 11.15 1.06
CA TRP A 244 -12.16 12.38 0.88
C TRP A 244 -11.72 12.55 -0.57
N GLY A 245 -11.18 13.71 -0.90
CA GLY A 245 -10.79 13.98 -2.27
C GLY A 245 -11.97 14.25 -3.21
N THR A 246 -11.71 14.11 -4.48
CA THR A 246 -12.65 14.29 -5.59
C THR A 246 -12.76 12.99 -6.39
N HIS A 247 -13.61 12.97 -7.40
CA HIS A 247 -13.72 11.84 -8.34
C HIS A 247 -12.50 11.66 -9.27
N GLU A 248 -11.54 12.59 -9.23
CA GLU A 248 -10.27 12.58 -9.97
C GLU A 248 -9.06 12.37 -9.05
N SER A 249 -9.26 12.38 -7.74
CA SER A 249 -8.17 12.27 -6.77
C SER A 249 -7.47 10.92 -6.82
N PHE A 250 -6.14 10.95 -6.74
CA PHE A 250 -5.30 9.77 -6.59
C PHE A 250 -4.40 9.90 -5.37
N PHE A 251 -4.68 9.13 -4.34
CA PHE A 251 -3.88 9.08 -3.13
C PHE A 251 -2.93 7.88 -3.18
N HIS A 252 -1.65 8.12 -3.46
CA HIS A 252 -0.70 7.01 -3.48
C HIS A 252 -0.50 6.43 -2.09
N ASP A 253 -0.24 7.29 -1.11
CA ASP A 253 0.07 6.92 0.26
C ASP A 253 -0.66 7.81 1.27
N VAL A 254 -0.62 7.38 2.52
CA VAL A 254 -1.13 8.10 3.68
C VAL A 254 -0.07 8.12 4.77
N THR A 255 -0.06 9.17 5.59
CA THR A 255 0.77 9.22 6.79
C THR A 255 -0.01 9.75 7.98
N SER A 256 0.19 9.14 9.14
CA SER A 256 -0.52 9.45 10.39
C SER A 256 0.43 9.55 11.59
N THR A 257 1.67 9.10 11.41
CA THR A 257 2.70 9.05 12.45
C THR A 257 4.10 9.06 11.83
N ASP A 258 5.12 9.16 12.67
CA ASP A 258 6.48 8.83 12.28
C ASP A 258 6.63 7.31 12.25
N LYS A 259 6.89 6.73 11.07
CA LYS A 259 7.02 5.27 10.90
C LYS A 259 8.11 4.65 11.79
N ARG A 260 9.07 5.44 12.25
CA ARG A 260 10.12 5.01 13.19
C ARG A 260 9.62 4.92 14.64
N ASN A 261 8.52 5.59 14.95
CA ASN A 261 7.86 5.56 16.25
C ASN A 261 6.34 5.72 16.11
N PRO A 262 5.57 4.65 16.00
CA PRO A 262 4.13 4.71 15.72
C PRO A 262 3.29 5.35 16.84
N THR A 263 3.89 5.75 17.96
CA THR A 263 3.21 6.43 19.07
C THR A 263 3.32 7.96 19.02
N THR A 264 4.08 8.50 18.07
CA THR A 264 4.46 9.93 18.07
C THR A 264 3.27 10.87 17.97
N TYR A 265 2.27 10.56 17.16
CA TYR A 265 1.11 11.44 16.92
C TYR A 265 -0.20 10.74 17.28
N ALA A 266 -0.25 10.24 18.52
CA ALA A 266 -1.43 9.59 19.08
C ALA A 266 -2.68 10.49 18.91
N TYR A 267 -3.76 9.92 18.36
CA TYR A 267 -5.02 10.62 18.04
C TYR A 267 -4.86 11.82 17.10
N GLY A 268 -3.70 11.95 16.45
CA GLY A 268 -3.39 13.05 15.55
C GLY A 268 -4.10 12.96 14.20
N LYS A 269 -3.90 13.99 13.40
CA LYS A 269 -4.44 14.08 12.05
C LYS A 269 -3.77 13.06 11.13
N VAL A 270 -4.45 12.74 10.04
CA VAL A 270 -4.01 11.84 8.97
C VAL A 270 -3.91 12.62 7.68
N TYR A 271 -2.84 12.43 6.95
CA TYR A 271 -2.49 13.22 5.76
C TYR A 271 -2.39 12.32 4.54
N GLY A 272 -3.09 12.68 3.47
CA GLY A 272 -3.03 12.01 2.17
C GLY A 272 -2.65 12.99 1.07
N ALA A 273 -1.62 12.66 0.31
CA ALA A 273 -1.17 13.47 -0.80
C ALA A 273 -1.93 13.09 -2.08
N ASP A 274 -2.67 14.04 -2.64
CA ASP A 274 -3.45 13.85 -3.85
C ASP A 274 -2.63 14.26 -5.07
N ARG A 275 -2.24 13.27 -5.84
CA ARG A 275 -1.33 13.43 -6.96
C ARG A 275 -2.01 14.05 -8.19
N THR A 276 -3.31 13.87 -8.38
CA THR A 276 -4.03 14.26 -9.61
C THR A 276 -5.18 15.24 -9.39
N GLY A 277 -5.72 15.32 -8.20
CA GLY A 277 -6.85 16.18 -7.85
C GLY A 277 -6.48 17.64 -7.55
N GLY A 278 -5.59 18.25 -8.32
CA GLY A 278 -5.24 19.65 -8.21
C GLY A 278 -4.07 19.97 -7.27
N GLY A 279 -3.25 18.97 -6.91
CA GLY A 279 -2.08 19.19 -6.05
C GLY A 279 -2.46 19.54 -4.61
N VAL A 280 -3.23 18.69 -3.96
CA VAL A 280 -3.80 18.92 -2.63
C VAL A 280 -3.24 17.93 -1.61
N LEU A 281 -2.89 18.41 -0.43
CA LEU A 281 -2.72 17.59 0.76
C LEU A 281 -4.05 17.55 1.50
N TRP A 282 -4.70 16.38 1.53
CA TRP A 282 -5.94 16.19 2.26
C TRP A 282 -5.65 15.79 3.70
N VAL A 283 -6.37 16.38 4.64
CA VAL A 283 -6.15 16.23 6.08
C VAL A 283 -7.42 15.76 6.75
N LEU A 284 -7.41 14.54 7.30
CA LEU A 284 -8.47 14.01 8.15
C LEU A 284 -8.13 14.28 9.62
N ASP A 285 -9.06 14.86 10.38
CA ASP A 285 -9.09 14.84 11.83
C ASP A 285 -10.03 13.71 12.27
N PRO A 286 -9.52 12.53 12.66
CA PRO A 286 -10.37 11.37 12.95
C PRO A 286 -11.15 11.50 14.26
N VAL A 287 -10.73 12.40 15.16
CA VAL A 287 -11.43 12.67 16.42
C VAL A 287 -12.66 13.55 16.16
N LYS A 288 -12.51 14.53 15.29
CA LYS A 288 -13.61 15.45 14.90
C LYS A 288 -14.42 14.94 13.72
N ASN A 289 -13.96 13.93 13.02
CA ASN A 289 -14.54 13.42 11.77
C ASN A 289 -14.66 14.51 10.70
N THR A 290 -13.62 15.32 10.55
CA THR A 290 -13.58 16.41 9.57
C THR A 290 -12.43 16.22 8.59
N VAL A 291 -12.67 16.59 7.33
CA VAL A 291 -11.69 16.54 6.24
C VAL A 291 -11.44 17.95 5.73
N THR A 292 -10.18 18.33 5.59
CA THR A 292 -9.78 19.67 5.13
C THR A 292 -8.80 19.53 3.96
N PRO A 293 -9.09 20.10 2.78
CA PRO A 293 -8.11 20.20 1.70
C PRO A 293 -7.11 21.32 1.98
N MET A 294 -5.82 21.05 1.76
CA MET A 294 -4.72 21.99 1.87
C MET A 294 -4.02 22.06 0.51
N PRO A 295 -4.34 23.03 -0.35
CA PRO A 295 -3.68 23.17 -1.64
C PRO A 295 -2.19 23.40 -1.47
N VAL A 296 -1.37 22.57 -2.14
CA VAL A 296 0.07 22.71 -2.12
C VAL A 296 0.46 23.99 -2.87
N GLN A 297 1.28 24.82 -2.24
CA GLN A 297 1.76 26.06 -2.83
C GLN A 297 3.09 25.80 -3.55
N PRO A 298 3.14 25.98 -4.87
CA PRO A 298 4.37 25.84 -5.62
C PRO A 298 5.32 27.01 -5.29
N ARG A 299 6.60 26.72 -5.33
CA ARG A 299 7.65 27.72 -5.14
C ARG A 299 7.78 28.69 -6.31
N ASN A 300 7.52 28.20 -7.52
CA ASN A 300 7.47 28.98 -8.74
C ASN A 300 6.11 28.77 -9.40
N SER A 301 5.35 29.84 -9.58
CA SER A 301 3.99 29.79 -10.11
C SER A 301 3.92 29.96 -11.64
N LYS A 302 5.04 30.15 -12.35
CA LYS A 302 5.02 30.28 -13.81
C LYS A 302 4.50 28.97 -14.44
N GLY A 303 3.42 29.05 -15.22
CA GLY A 303 2.78 27.89 -15.82
C GLY A 303 2.06 26.94 -14.85
N TYR A 304 1.97 27.31 -13.56
CA TYR A 304 1.27 26.47 -12.59
C TYR A 304 -0.25 26.53 -12.78
N SER A 305 -0.87 25.35 -12.83
CA SER A 305 -2.32 25.19 -12.93
C SER A 305 -2.79 24.05 -12.02
N THR A 306 -3.90 24.26 -11.33
CA THR A 306 -4.59 23.19 -10.58
C THR A 306 -5.53 22.38 -11.45
N LYS A 307 -5.63 22.71 -12.74
CA LYS A 307 -6.52 22.05 -13.72
C LYS A 307 -5.74 21.17 -14.71
N VAL A 308 -4.52 20.77 -14.38
CA VAL A 308 -3.75 19.84 -15.21
C VAL A 308 -4.33 18.45 -14.99
N ASP A 309 -5.01 17.92 -15.99
CA ASP A 309 -5.29 16.48 -16.04
C ASP A 309 -3.97 15.75 -16.36
N TYR A 310 -3.50 14.98 -15.40
CA TYR A 310 -2.24 14.25 -15.49
C TYR A 310 -2.23 13.26 -16.69
N TYR A 311 -3.40 12.88 -17.19
CA TYR A 311 -3.52 11.84 -18.20
C TYR A 311 -4.13 12.28 -19.53
N HIS A 312 -4.91 13.36 -19.58
CA HIS A 312 -5.76 13.61 -20.75
C HIS A 312 -5.73 15.01 -21.35
N ASP A 313 -5.61 16.07 -20.55
CA ASP A 313 -5.69 17.43 -21.07
C ASP A 313 -4.74 18.36 -20.32
N ARG A 314 -3.58 18.59 -20.89
CA ARG A 314 -2.79 19.76 -20.49
C ARG A 314 -3.36 20.98 -21.21
N GLU A 315 -3.77 22.01 -20.46
CA GLU A 315 -4.21 23.29 -21.04
C GLU A 315 -3.14 23.93 -21.92
N SER A 316 -1.86 23.55 -21.71
CA SER A 316 -0.72 23.85 -22.59
C SER A 316 0.41 22.86 -22.30
N GLU A 317 1.36 22.70 -23.23
CA GLU A 317 2.58 21.92 -23.00
C GLU A 317 3.45 22.46 -21.82
N GLU A 318 3.27 23.73 -21.45
CA GLU A 318 3.98 24.39 -20.36
C GLU A 318 3.24 24.29 -19.00
N ALA A 319 2.00 23.80 -18.98
CA ALA A 319 1.23 23.69 -17.75
C ALA A 319 1.77 22.56 -16.86
N TRP A 320 1.95 22.85 -15.58
CA TRP A 320 2.38 21.88 -14.59
C TRP A 320 1.64 22.07 -13.26
N MET A 321 1.65 21.05 -12.43
CA MET A 321 0.93 21.01 -11.16
C MET A 321 1.86 20.47 -10.06
N ALA A 322 1.72 21.01 -8.85
CA ALA A 322 2.29 20.35 -7.67
C ALA A 322 1.55 19.03 -7.46
N SER A 323 2.19 17.94 -7.84
CA SER A 323 1.66 16.59 -7.74
C SER A 323 2.27 15.91 -6.51
N PRO A 324 1.78 16.21 -5.27
CA PRO A 324 2.39 15.71 -4.05
C PRO A 324 2.25 14.19 -3.98
N HIS A 325 3.33 13.54 -3.55
CA HIS A 325 3.42 12.10 -3.58
C HIS A 325 4.19 11.59 -2.36
N ASN A 326 3.87 10.38 -1.90
CA ASN A 326 4.54 9.66 -0.83
C ASN A 326 4.74 10.51 0.45
N PRO A 327 3.66 10.92 1.13
CA PRO A 327 3.76 11.72 2.35
C PRO A 327 4.36 10.89 3.48
N MET A 328 5.29 11.47 4.23
CA MET A 328 5.86 10.91 5.45
C MET A 328 5.96 11.97 6.55
N LEU A 329 5.43 11.65 7.72
CA LEU A 329 5.46 12.54 8.89
C LEU A 329 6.71 12.26 9.72
N ASP A 330 7.46 13.31 10.05
CA ASP A 330 8.62 13.22 10.93
C ASP A 330 8.28 13.59 12.39
N GLU A 331 9.23 13.38 13.28
CA GLU A 331 9.12 13.67 14.72
C GLU A 331 8.93 15.16 15.06
N PHE A 332 9.20 16.06 14.10
CA PHE A 332 9.08 17.51 14.30
C PHE A 332 7.71 18.06 13.86
N GLY A 333 6.86 17.26 13.26
CA GLY A 333 5.56 17.65 12.74
C GLY A 333 5.62 18.16 11.29
N ARG A 334 6.60 17.71 10.52
CA ARG A 334 6.71 18.03 9.10
C ARG A 334 6.21 16.84 8.28
N VAL A 335 5.21 17.07 7.44
CA VAL A 335 4.71 16.09 6.48
C VAL A 335 5.51 16.26 5.20
N TRP A 336 6.58 15.48 5.08
CA TRP A 336 7.43 15.46 3.90
C TRP A 336 6.74 14.79 2.73
N MET A 337 7.02 15.27 1.52
CA MET A 337 6.50 14.70 0.28
C MET A 337 7.43 15.01 -0.89
N THR A 338 7.45 14.15 -1.88
CA THR A 338 8.03 14.44 -3.18
C THR A 338 6.99 15.17 -4.02
N GLN A 339 7.40 16.23 -4.74
CA GLN A 339 6.47 17.03 -5.53
C GLN A 339 7.18 17.92 -6.54
N PRO A 340 6.57 18.24 -7.69
CA PRO A 340 7.02 19.33 -8.51
C PRO A 340 6.92 20.64 -7.73
N THR A 341 8.01 21.42 -7.70
CA THR A 341 8.05 22.74 -7.06
C THR A 341 8.29 23.86 -8.06
N ARG A 342 8.62 23.51 -9.28
CA ARG A 342 8.94 24.44 -10.39
C ARG A 342 8.55 23.82 -11.74
N PRO A 343 8.48 24.62 -12.82
CA PRO A 343 8.23 24.10 -14.16
C PRO A 343 9.25 23.01 -14.55
N PRO A 344 8.85 21.99 -15.32
CA PRO A 344 9.79 21.05 -15.90
C PRO A 344 10.73 21.76 -16.88
N GLY A 345 11.93 21.22 -17.06
CA GLY A 345 12.96 21.74 -17.94
C GLY A 345 14.29 21.93 -17.23
N ALA A 346 15.39 21.57 -17.88
CA ALA A 346 16.72 21.65 -17.30
C ALA A 346 17.13 23.11 -16.98
N GLU A 347 16.61 24.07 -17.74
CA GLU A 347 16.82 25.51 -17.53
C GLU A 347 16.22 26.05 -16.23
N ASN A 348 15.26 25.32 -15.65
CA ASN A 348 14.62 25.65 -14.38
C ASN A 348 15.32 25.01 -13.18
N ASN A 349 16.35 24.19 -13.42
CA ASN A 349 17.09 23.54 -12.35
C ASN A 349 17.89 24.56 -11.55
N PRO A 350 18.07 24.33 -10.24
CA PRO A 350 19.04 25.09 -9.46
C PRO A 350 20.46 24.92 -10.03
N LYS A 351 21.35 25.82 -9.68
CA LYS A 351 22.78 25.67 -10.02
C LYS A 351 23.39 24.63 -9.10
N TRP A 352 23.67 23.46 -9.66
CA TRP A 352 24.20 22.32 -8.93
C TRP A 352 25.71 22.27 -8.93
N SER A 353 26.26 21.70 -7.87
CA SER A 353 27.64 21.28 -7.82
C SER A 353 27.76 19.77 -8.14
N ALA A 354 28.61 19.42 -9.07
CA ALA A 354 28.98 18.03 -9.32
C ALA A 354 29.59 17.32 -8.09
N SER A 355 30.00 18.09 -7.06
CA SER A 355 30.55 17.56 -5.81
C SER A 355 29.56 16.76 -4.96
N THR A 356 28.25 16.85 -5.24
CA THR A 356 27.22 16.03 -4.56
C THR A 356 27.11 14.62 -5.11
N ILE A 357 27.85 14.22 -6.15
CA ILE A 357 27.77 12.88 -6.73
C ILE A 357 28.64 11.93 -5.92
N ALA A 358 28.03 10.87 -5.39
CA ALA A 358 28.69 9.77 -4.75
C ALA A 358 28.68 8.53 -5.67
N MET A 359 29.80 7.79 -5.67
CA MET A 359 29.97 6.65 -6.56
C MET A 359 30.69 5.50 -5.84
N ASP A 360 30.52 4.29 -6.33
CA ASP A 360 31.24 3.10 -5.87
C ASP A 360 32.66 2.97 -6.48
N THR A 361 33.10 3.98 -7.21
CA THR A 361 34.43 4.09 -7.81
C THR A 361 35.02 5.48 -7.61
N THR A 362 36.34 5.55 -7.61
CA THR A 362 37.11 6.82 -7.56
C THR A 362 37.59 7.24 -8.96
N ASP A 363 37.18 6.56 -10.03
CA ASP A 363 37.57 6.88 -11.41
C ASP A 363 37.04 8.27 -11.81
N PRO A 364 37.92 9.25 -12.12
CA PRO A 364 37.49 10.59 -12.52
C PRO A 364 36.62 10.60 -13.80
N ALA A 365 36.83 9.65 -14.71
CA ALA A 365 36.04 9.54 -15.94
C ALA A 365 34.60 9.12 -15.64
N ALA A 366 34.40 8.24 -14.64
CA ALA A 366 33.05 7.87 -14.17
C ALA A 366 32.34 9.06 -13.56
N HIS A 367 33.05 9.86 -12.72
CA HIS A 367 32.48 11.08 -12.14
C HIS A 367 32.07 12.10 -13.21
N ASP A 368 32.88 12.31 -14.24
CA ASP A 368 32.54 13.23 -15.34
C ASP A 368 31.29 12.78 -16.12
N ILE A 369 31.16 11.47 -16.39
CA ILE A 369 29.98 10.90 -17.06
C ILE A 369 28.74 11.09 -16.18
N ALA A 370 28.83 10.76 -14.88
CA ALA A 370 27.73 10.90 -13.94
C ALA A 370 27.30 12.38 -13.77
N ALA A 371 28.25 13.30 -13.64
CA ALA A 371 27.96 14.73 -13.56
C ALA A 371 27.22 15.25 -14.76
N LYS A 372 27.67 14.91 -15.97
CA LYS A 372 26.98 15.29 -17.22
C LYS A 372 25.57 14.70 -17.30
N ALA A 373 25.40 13.45 -16.92
CA ALA A 373 24.10 12.79 -16.91
C ALA A 373 23.13 13.44 -15.90
N LEU A 374 23.61 13.80 -14.69
CA LEU A 374 22.81 14.48 -13.68
C LEU A 374 22.37 15.86 -14.18
N LEU A 375 23.31 16.70 -14.62
CA LEU A 375 23.04 18.08 -15.05
C LEU A 375 22.14 18.16 -16.30
N SER A 376 22.09 17.11 -17.13
CA SER A 376 21.23 17.05 -18.32
C SER A 376 19.78 16.70 -18.03
N ARG A 377 19.43 16.32 -16.81
CA ARG A 377 18.08 15.89 -16.44
C ARG A 377 17.23 17.05 -15.95
N SER A 378 15.91 16.94 -16.15
CA SER A 378 14.96 17.86 -15.54
C SER A 378 14.74 17.48 -14.07
N HIS A 379 14.95 18.42 -13.16
CA HIS A 379 14.77 18.22 -11.73
C HIS A 379 13.53 18.98 -11.21
N GLY A 380 12.42 18.89 -11.92
CA GLY A 380 11.15 19.49 -11.52
C GLY A 380 10.59 18.90 -10.23
N MET A 381 10.70 17.59 -10.08
CA MET A 381 10.25 16.83 -8.90
C MET A 381 11.29 16.97 -7.78
N GLN A 382 10.92 17.66 -6.73
CA GLN A 382 11.78 17.99 -5.59
C GLN A 382 11.22 17.43 -4.30
N LEU A 383 11.79 17.79 -3.16
CA LEU A 383 11.19 17.59 -1.86
C LEU A 383 10.45 18.85 -1.40
N GLY A 384 9.50 18.65 -0.51
CA GLY A 384 8.85 19.70 0.24
C GLY A 384 8.22 19.10 1.48
N TYR A 385 7.80 19.95 2.38
CA TYR A 385 7.02 19.53 3.53
C TYR A 385 5.93 20.53 3.90
N PHE A 386 4.87 20.00 4.49
CA PHE A 386 3.87 20.79 5.17
C PHE A 386 4.21 20.81 6.66
N ASP A 387 4.47 21.98 7.21
CA ASP A 387 4.69 22.16 8.64
C ASP A 387 3.34 22.25 9.36
N THR A 388 3.05 21.24 10.18
CA THR A 388 1.77 21.14 10.89
C THR A 388 1.58 22.16 12.00
N LYS A 389 2.67 22.79 12.48
CA LYS A 389 2.66 23.82 13.53
C LYS A 389 2.34 25.20 12.96
N THR A 390 2.90 25.50 11.80
CA THR A 390 2.72 26.80 11.14
C THR A 390 1.66 26.79 10.04
N SER A 391 1.22 25.61 9.61
CA SER A 391 0.31 25.38 8.48
C SER A 391 0.86 25.94 7.16
N LYS A 392 2.18 25.87 6.95
CA LYS A 392 2.85 26.36 5.75
C LYS A 392 3.51 25.23 4.97
N PHE A 393 3.52 25.37 3.64
CA PHE A 393 4.34 24.55 2.77
C PHE A 393 5.74 25.15 2.61
N VAL A 394 6.75 24.30 2.63
CA VAL A 394 8.16 24.66 2.43
C VAL A 394 8.72 23.78 1.32
N GLY A 395 9.21 24.40 0.25
CA GLY A 395 9.90 23.72 -0.82
C GLY A 395 11.38 23.53 -0.47
N VAL A 396 11.91 22.34 -0.77
CA VAL A 396 13.30 21.96 -0.53
C VAL A 396 13.92 21.49 -1.83
N ASP A 397 14.98 22.20 -2.27
CA ASP A 397 15.70 21.84 -3.49
C ASP A 397 16.61 20.63 -3.27
N THR A 398 16.68 19.76 -4.26
CA THR A 398 17.59 18.63 -4.32
C THR A 398 18.41 18.67 -5.61
N SER A 399 19.59 18.06 -5.61
CA SER A 399 20.45 17.92 -6.81
C SER A 399 20.00 16.80 -7.74
N TYR A 400 18.84 16.24 -7.50
CA TYR A 400 18.29 15.08 -8.21
C TYR A 400 16.77 15.15 -8.23
N ASN A 401 16.18 14.46 -9.20
CA ASN A 401 14.74 14.31 -9.27
C ASN A 401 14.27 13.21 -8.33
N THR A 402 13.27 13.48 -7.50
CA THR A 402 12.76 12.59 -6.44
C THR A 402 11.46 11.93 -6.87
N HIS A 403 11.17 10.72 -6.34
CA HIS A 403 9.90 10.04 -6.59
C HIS A 403 9.28 9.50 -5.28
N HIS A 404 9.92 8.54 -4.60
CA HIS A 404 9.55 8.13 -3.26
C HIS A 404 10.56 8.65 -2.24
N LEU A 405 10.19 8.64 -0.98
CA LEU A 405 11.09 9.00 0.11
C LEU A 405 10.96 8.00 1.27
N GLN A 406 12.04 7.82 2.01
CA GLN A 406 12.11 7.00 3.20
C GLN A 406 13.05 7.63 4.22
N PHE A 407 12.66 7.67 5.51
CA PHE A 407 13.56 8.05 6.58
C PHE A 407 14.51 6.92 6.96
N ASP A 408 15.75 7.26 7.25
CA ASP A 408 16.59 6.40 8.05
C ASP A 408 16.41 6.69 9.56
N TRP A 409 17.13 5.93 10.38
CA TRP A 409 17.06 6.03 11.83
C TRP A 409 17.83 7.24 12.40
N GLN A 410 18.58 7.96 11.56
CA GLN A 410 19.30 9.20 11.88
C GLN A 410 18.52 10.46 11.47
N GLY A 411 17.34 10.32 10.88
CA GLY A 411 16.50 11.43 10.43
C GLY A 411 16.87 11.98 9.05
N ARG A 412 17.68 11.25 8.26
CA ARG A 412 17.94 11.57 6.86
C ARG A 412 16.80 11.07 6.00
N ILE A 413 16.61 11.72 4.87
CA ILE A 413 15.70 11.27 3.83
C ILE A 413 16.51 10.61 2.72
N TRP A 414 16.11 9.39 2.37
CA TRP A 414 16.54 8.68 1.18
C TRP A 414 15.42 8.70 0.16
N THR A 415 15.76 8.99 -1.09
CA THR A 415 14.77 9.08 -2.17
C THR A 415 15.17 8.19 -3.32
N ASP A 416 14.20 7.55 -3.95
CA ASP A 416 14.36 7.09 -5.32
C ASP A 416 13.89 8.18 -6.31
N GLY A 417 14.08 7.92 -7.60
CA GLY A 417 13.77 8.86 -8.68
C GLY A 417 14.72 8.62 -9.84
N ASP A 418 15.36 9.68 -10.33
CA ASP A 418 16.39 9.53 -11.38
C ASP A 418 17.67 8.87 -10.84
N VAL A 419 17.92 9.04 -9.55
CA VAL A 419 19.05 8.48 -8.81
C VAL A 419 18.60 8.15 -7.39
N LEU A 420 19.43 7.41 -6.66
CA LEU A 420 19.28 7.30 -5.21
C LEU A 420 19.81 8.59 -4.59
N GLY A 421 18.96 9.32 -3.88
CA GLY A 421 19.32 10.60 -3.24
C GLY A 421 19.35 10.51 -1.72
N GLU A 422 20.22 11.32 -1.10
CA GLU A 422 20.36 11.46 0.34
C GLU A 422 20.25 12.92 0.74
N LEU A 423 19.43 13.23 1.74
CA LEU A 423 19.23 14.57 2.27
C LEU A 423 19.25 14.56 3.79
N ASP A 424 20.08 15.41 4.38
CA ASP A 424 20.13 15.64 5.83
C ASP A 424 19.10 16.70 6.23
N THR A 425 18.02 16.27 6.87
CA THR A 425 16.92 17.17 7.27
C THR A 425 17.32 18.19 8.33
N THR A 426 18.44 17.98 9.03
CA THR A 426 18.93 18.92 10.05
C THR A 426 19.57 20.19 9.47
N LYS A 427 19.96 20.15 8.19
CA LYS A 427 20.58 21.27 7.47
C LYS A 427 19.58 22.18 6.77
N ILE A 428 18.29 21.90 6.90
CA ILE A 428 17.26 22.69 6.22
C ILE A 428 16.94 23.94 7.01
N ASP A 429 17.12 25.09 6.35
CA ASP A 429 16.63 26.37 6.84
C ASP A 429 15.40 26.81 6.02
N PRO A 430 14.19 26.78 6.61
CA PRO A 430 12.97 27.20 5.91
C PRO A 430 13.01 28.67 5.45
N GLY A 431 13.82 29.50 6.10
CA GLY A 431 14.00 30.91 5.77
C GLY A 431 14.98 31.17 4.62
N ASN A 432 15.79 30.16 4.27
CA ASN A 432 16.82 30.27 3.23
C ASN A 432 16.72 29.08 2.26
N PRO A 433 15.90 29.18 1.18
CA PRO A 433 15.78 28.12 0.18
C PRO A 433 17.10 27.74 -0.50
N GLU A 434 18.06 28.66 -0.62
CA GLU A 434 19.39 28.37 -1.17
C GLU A 434 20.24 27.53 -0.23
N GLY A 435 20.00 27.63 1.08
CA GLY A 435 20.63 26.77 2.09
C GLY A 435 20.18 25.32 2.02
N THR A 436 19.09 25.01 1.32
CA THR A 436 18.61 23.65 1.13
C THR A 436 19.48 22.83 0.17
N GLU A 437 20.24 23.47 -0.72
CA GLU A 437 21.22 22.77 -1.57
C GLU A 437 22.28 22.08 -0.71
N ALA A 438 22.73 22.69 0.38
CA ALA A 438 23.68 22.10 1.30
C ALA A 438 23.10 20.90 2.09
N ALA A 439 21.79 20.73 2.13
CA ALA A 439 21.13 19.58 2.76
C ALA A 439 21.11 18.35 1.86
N ALA A 440 21.17 18.52 0.54
CA ALA A 440 21.27 17.43 -0.42
C ALA A 440 22.71 16.90 -0.45
N GLU A 441 23.01 15.91 0.41
CA GLU A 441 24.37 15.45 0.62
C GLU A 441 24.93 14.65 -0.56
N HIS A 442 24.12 13.73 -1.08
CA HIS A 442 24.57 12.83 -2.15
C HIS A 442 23.49 12.51 -3.15
N ALA A 443 23.92 12.41 -4.41
CA ALA A 443 23.23 11.75 -5.51
C ALA A 443 24.05 10.48 -5.86
N TRP A 444 23.60 9.33 -5.42
CA TRP A 444 24.31 8.07 -5.58
C TRP A 444 24.12 7.50 -6.99
N MET A 445 25.20 7.37 -7.74
CA MET A 445 25.21 6.95 -9.14
C MET A 445 26.24 5.86 -9.40
N ARG A 446 26.00 5.05 -10.42
CA ARG A 446 26.93 4.07 -10.98
C ARG A 446 27.12 4.32 -12.45
N VAL A 447 28.30 4.07 -12.98
CA VAL A 447 28.62 4.21 -14.40
C VAL A 447 29.20 2.91 -14.93
N ASP A 448 28.65 2.42 -16.03
CA ASP A 448 29.22 1.36 -16.82
C ASP A 448 30.31 1.96 -17.75
N MET A 449 31.56 1.66 -17.47
CA MET A 449 32.70 2.24 -18.19
C MET A 449 32.85 1.72 -19.62
N ASP A 450 32.30 0.54 -19.92
CA ASP A 450 32.34 -0.02 -21.28
C ASP A 450 31.36 0.72 -22.18
N THR A 451 30.15 0.94 -21.70
CA THR A 451 29.09 1.64 -22.45
C THR A 451 29.08 3.15 -22.23
N LYS A 452 29.84 3.67 -21.27
CA LYS A 452 29.85 5.08 -20.83
C LYS A 452 28.45 5.62 -20.50
N LYS A 453 27.65 4.79 -19.85
CA LYS A 453 26.28 5.14 -19.44
C LYS A 453 26.11 5.01 -17.94
N VAL A 454 25.25 5.87 -17.39
CA VAL A 454 24.83 5.73 -16.01
C VAL A 454 23.98 4.47 -15.88
N VAL A 455 24.40 3.57 -14.98
CA VAL A 455 23.61 2.40 -14.58
C VAL A 455 22.52 2.91 -13.64
N PRO A 456 21.25 2.60 -13.92
CA PRO A 456 20.17 2.99 -13.04
C PRO A 456 20.41 2.48 -11.61
N THR A 457 20.53 3.42 -10.65
CA THR A 457 20.57 3.14 -9.22
C THR A 457 19.24 3.50 -8.56
N ASN A 458 18.33 4.06 -9.36
CA ASN A 458 16.98 4.36 -8.94
C ASN A 458 16.19 3.05 -8.82
N GLY A 459 15.65 2.83 -7.63
CA GLY A 459 14.65 1.78 -7.40
C GLY A 459 13.25 2.29 -7.64
N TYR A 460 12.30 1.39 -7.54
CA TYR A 460 10.88 1.74 -7.46
C TYR A 460 10.35 1.67 -6.02
N ALA A 461 11.19 1.32 -5.08
CA ALA A 461 10.98 1.46 -3.63
C ALA A 461 12.33 1.42 -2.92
N THR A 462 12.42 2.17 -1.84
CA THR A 462 13.60 2.30 -0.99
C THR A 462 13.26 1.88 0.43
N ALA A 463 14.14 1.09 1.06
CA ALA A 463 14.07 0.76 2.48
C ALA A 463 15.45 0.89 3.12
N VAL A 464 15.48 1.31 4.39
CA VAL A 464 16.72 1.45 5.14
C VAL A 464 16.76 0.41 6.26
N SER A 465 17.82 -0.36 6.31
CA SER A 465 17.98 -1.41 7.30
C SER A 465 18.09 -0.82 8.72
N PRO A 466 17.24 -1.28 9.67
CA PRO A 466 17.28 -0.79 11.05
C PRO A 466 18.52 -1.29 11.83
N ILE A 467 19.27 -2.25 11.27
CA ILE A 467 20.39 -2.89 11.96
C ILE A 467 21.72 -2.20 11.65
N ASP A 468 21.96 -1.90 10.36
CA ASP A 468 23.27 -1.43 9.90
C ASP A 468 23.23 -0.16 9.05
N GLY A 469 22.04 0.35 8.76
CA GLY A 469 21.85 1.57 7.97
C GLY A 469 22.09 1.39 6.47
N THR A 470 22.22 0.14 5.98
CA THR A 470 22.31 -0.10 4.54
C THR A 470 21.00 0.26 3.86
N VAL A 471 21.09 0.84 2.66
CA VAL A 471 19.94 1.28 1.87
C VAL A 471 19.64 0.27 0.79
N TRP A 472 18.41 -0.17 0.72
CA TRP A 472 17.98 -1.21 -0.20
C TRP A 472 16.93 -0.70 -1.17
N LEU A 473 17.03 -1.15 -2.42
CA LEU A 473 16.19 -0.73 -3.52
C LEU A 473 15.58 -1.95 -4.21
N SER A 474 14.30 -1.90 -4.49
CA SER A 474 13.69 -2.79 -5.47
C SER A 474 13.89 -2.21 -6.86
N VAL A 475 14.58 -2.93 -7.74
CA VAL A 475 14.78 -2.50 -9.13
C VAL A 475 14.04 -3.45 -10.06
N PRO A 476 12.78 -3.15 -10.41
CA PRO A 476 12.05 -3.93 -11.38
C PRO A 476 12.65 -3.69 -12.75
N VAL A 477 13.31 -4.69 -13.31
CA VAL A 477 13.81 -4.65 -14.67
C VAL A 477 12.67 -5.00 -15.62
N VAL A 478 12.23 -4.02 -16.38
CA VAL A 478 11.09 -4.17 -17.28
C VAL A 478 11.45 -5.05 -18.48
N ASP A 479 12.68 -4.94 -18.99
CA ASP A 479 13.13 -5.54 -20.25
C ASP A 479 14.21 -6.63 -20.08
N GLY A 480 14.45 -7.11 -18.86
CA GLY A 480 15.51 -8.07 -18.58
C GLY A 480 15.02 -9.34 -17.87
N PRO A 481 15.80 -10.42 -17.98
CA PRO A 481 15.42 -11.72 -17.42
C PRO A 481 15.44 -11.78 -15.91
N GLN A 482 16.09 -10.83 -15.22
CA GLN A 482 16.26 -10.86 -13.77
C GLN A 482 16.01 -9.50 -13.13
N ASN A 483 14.99 -9.46 -12.29
CA ASN A 483 14.85 -8.40 -11.29
C ASN A 483 15.92 -8.54 -10.20
N LYS A 484 16.29 -7.43 -9.58
CA LYS A 484 17.33 -7.40 -8.56
C LYS A 484 16.91 -6.56 -7.37
N LEU A 485 17.34 -6.95 -6.19
CA LEU A 485 17.47 -6.02 -5.08
C LEU A 485 18.88 -5.41 -5.15
N TYR A 486 18.99 -4.11 -4.97
CA TYR A 486 20.26 -3.43 -4.78
C TYR A 486 20.41 -3.05 -3.32
N MET A 487 21.61 -3.22 -2.81
CA MET A 487 22.01 -2.71 -1.50
C MET A 487 23.13 -1.71 -1.69
N LEU A 488 22.98 -0.53 -1.13
CA LEU A 488 24.05 0.44 -0.93
C LEU A 488 24.51 0.37 0.53
N ASP A 489 25.80 0.23 0.75
CA ASP A 489 26.43 0.56 2.04
C ASP A 489 26.93 2.02 1.98
N PRO A 490 26.27 2.98 2.64
CA PRO A 490 26.63 4.39 2.57
C PRO A 490 28.03 4.68 3.16
N LYS A 491 28.51 3.83 4.06
CA LYS A 491 29.83 4.01 4.71
C LYS A 491 30.99 3.70 3.78
N THR A 492 30.80 2.73 2.91
CA THR A 492 31.83 2.29 1.96
C THR A 492 31.56 2.72 0.53
N SER A 493 30.42 3.34 0.26
CA SER A 493 29.92 3.73 -1.07
C SER A 493 29.81 2.54 -2.04
N LYS A 494 29.61 1.32 -1.53
CA LYS A 494 29.55 0.13 -2.36
C LYS A 494 28.14 -0.35 -2.59
N PHE A 495 27.84 -0.65 -3.84
CA PHE A 495 26.61 -1.33 -4.26
C PHE A 495 26.83 -2.84 -4.35
N THR A 496 25.84 -3.60 -3.91
CA THR A 496 25.78 -5.05 -4.05
C THR A 496 24.46 -5.44 -4.69
N ASP A 497 24.54 -6.28 -5.72
CA ASP A 497 23.39 -6.77 -6.46
C ASP A 497 22.95 -8.13 -5.91
N TYR A 498 21.65 -8.31 -5.74
CA TYR A 498 21.01 -9.57 -5.36
C TYR A 498 19.98 -9.97 -6.43
N PRO A 499 20.42 -10.71 -7.48
CA PRO A 499 19.49 -11.20 -8.51
C PRO A 499 18.44 -12.12 -7.89
N LEU A 500 17.16 -11.89 -8.25
CA LEU A 500 16.07 -12.71 -7.74
C LEU A 500 15.98 -14.01 -8.53
N PRO A 501 16.04 -15.18 -7.85
CA PRO A 501 15.70 -16.45 -8.50
C PRO A 501 14.21 -16.49 -8.85
N LEU A 502 13.83 -17.23 -9.86
CA LEU A 502 12.43 -17.51 -10.18
C LEU A 502 11.74 -18.18 -8.98
N PRO A 503 10.44 -17.92 -8.73
CA PRO A 503 9.53 -17.13 -9.57
C PRO A 503 9.56 -15.61 -9.29
N GLY A 504 10.54 -15.11 -8.56
CA GLY A 504 10.60 -13.74 -8.09
C GLY A 504 10.57 -12.71 -9.23
N ARG A 505 9.59 -11.81 -9.19
CA ARG A 505 9.52 -10.59 -9.98
C ARG A 505 9.07 -9.47 -9.09
N LEU A 506 9.92 -8.46 -8.90
CA LEU A 506 9.63 -7.35 -8.00
C LEU A 506 8.37 -6.59 -8.42
N SER A 507 7.62 -6.15 -7.44
CA SER A 507 6.70 -5.03 -7.54
C SER A 507 7.29 -3.83 -6.79
N HIS A 508 6.50 -3.09 -6.01
CA HIS A 508 6.99 -1.89 -5.35
C HIS A 508 7.55 -2.16 -3.93
N GLY A 509 6.90 -3.03 -3.15
CA GLY A 509 7.16 -3.13 -1.69
C GLY A 509 8.50 -3.79 -1.33
N ILE A 510 9.24 -3.13 -0.44
CA ILE A 510 10.42 -3.67 0.24
C ILE A 510 10.45 -3.15 1.68
N ASP A 511 10.74 -3.99 2.67
CA ASP A 511 10.88 -3.60 4.07
C ASP A 511 11.70 -4.63 4.87
N PHE A 512 11.97 -4.34 6.13
CA PHE A 512 12.81 -5.16 7.01
C PHE A 512 12.04 -5.71 8.20
N SER A 513 12.33 -6.95 8.57
CA SER A 513 12.04 -7.43 9.91
C SER A 513 13.16 -7.04 10.90
N THR A 514 12.84 -7.07 12.20
CA THR A 514 13.76 -6.65 13.26
C THR A 514 15.04 -7.50 13.34
N ASP A 515 15.02 -8.69 12.75
CA ASP A 515 16.21 -9.57 12.61
C ASP A 515 17.08 -9.23 11.38
N GLY A 516 16.68 -8.21 10.59
CA GLY A 516 17.39 -7.69 9.43
C GLY A 516 17.14 -8.44 8.12
N ASN A 517 16.22 -9.38 8.07
CA ASN A 517 15.84 -10.00 6.80
C ASN A 517 15.06 -9.00 5.93
N VAL A 518 15.27 -9.09 4.63
CA VAL A 518 14.59 -8.26 3.63
C VAL A 518 13.34 -8.97 3.15
N TRP A 519 12.21 -8.31 3.30
CA TRP A 519 10.94 -8.76 2.75
C TRP A 519 10.56 -7.91 1.54
N PHE A 520 9.96 -8.52 0.53
CA PHE A 520 9.55 -7.81 -0.67
C PHE A 520 8.29 -8.40 -1.28
N SER A 521 7.50 -7.52 -1.87
CA SER A 521 6.34 -7.91 -2.66
C SER A 521 6.79 -8.35 -4.07
N ALA A 522 6.25 -9.47 -4.53
CA ALA A 522 6.60 -10.00 -5.85
C ALA A 522 5.36 -10.04 -6.76
N GLY A 523 5.41 -9.23 -7.84
CA GLY A 523 4.36 -9.13 -8.86
C GLY A 523 4.05 -10.44 -9.59
N SER A 524 4.82 -11.49 -9.31
CA SER A 524 4.52 -12.87 -9.70
C SER A 524 3.46 -13.55 -8.84
N GLY A 525 2.79 -12.81 -7.94
CA GLY A 525 1.76 -13.35 -7.03
C GLY A 525 2.36 -14.02 -5.79
N HIS A 526 3.53 -13.54 -5.32
CA HIS A 526 4.23 -14.11 -4.19
C HIS A 526 4.63 -13.04 -3.17
N LEU A 527 4.81 -13.48 -1.92
CA LEU A 527 5.61 -12.79 -0.93
C LEU A 527 7.03 -13.38 -0.99
N GLY A 528 8.05 -12.52 -1.01
CA GLY A 528 9.45 -12.91 -1.02
C GLY A 528 10.21 -12.47 0.24
N ARG A 529 11.21 -13.25 0.62
CA ARG A 529 12.18 -12.91 1.67
C ARG A 529 13.59 -13.26 1.23
N LEU A 530 14.53 -12.37 1.48
CA LEU A 530 15.95 -12.63 1.45
C LEU A 530 16.48 -12.74 2.89
N ASP A 531 16.99 -13.90 3.24
CA ASP A 531 17.75 -14.11 4.46
C ASP A 531 19.18 -13.54 4.24
N ARG A 532 19.46 -12.40 4.86
CA ARG A 532 20.73 -11.68 4.66
C ARG A 532 21.96 -12.44 5.17
N LYS A 533 21.79 -13.30 6.17
CA LYS A 533 22.90 -14.09 6.74
C LYS A 533 23.34 -15.21 5.81
N THR A 534 22.39 -15.83 5.14
CA THR A 534 22.64 -16.98 4.28
C THR A 534 22.62 -16.67 2.78
N GLY A 535 22.13 -15.50 2.38
CA GLY A 535 21.93 -15.10 1.00
C GLY A 535 20.80 -15.88 0.30
N LYS A 536 19.96 -16.61 1.04
CA LYS A 536 18.91 -17.46 0.47
C LYS A 536 17.60 -16.71 0.33
N PHE A 537 16.96 -16.90 -0.81
CA PHE A 537 15.60 -16.44 -1.07
C PHE A 537 14.58 -17.52 -0.71
N LYS A 538 13.40 -17.07 -0.22
CA LYS A 538 12.23 -17.91 -0.02
C LYS A 538 10.99 -17.17 -0.51
N TYR A 539 10.03 -17.92 -1.09
CA TYR A 539 8.78 -17.39 -1.60
C TYR A 539 7.59 -18.13 -1.01
N TRP A 540 6.48 -17.43 -0.86
CA TRP A 540 5.18 -17.96 -0.45
C TRP A 540 4.12 -17.47 -1.44
N ASP A 541 3.26 -18.40 -1.88
CA ASP A 541 2.11 -18.04 -2.72
C ASP A 541 1.18 -17.10 -1.97
N LEU A 542 0.79 -15.99 -2.61
CA LEU A 542 -0.22 -15.11 -2.05
C LEU A 542 -1.61 -15.76 -2.11
N PRO A 543 -2.47 -15.54 -1.10
CA PRO A 543 -3.87 -15.96 -1.17
C PRO A 543 -4.59 -15.34 -2.36
N GLY A 544 -5.41 -16.13 -3.04
CA GLY A 544 -6.18 -15.68 -4.19
C GLY A 544 -6.38 -16.79 -5.23
N PRO A 545 -7.18 -16.55 -6.27
CA PRO A 545 -7.35 -17.51 -7.34
C PRO A 545 -6.07 -17.61 -8.19
N LYS A 546 -5.89 -18.72 -8.88
CA LYS A 546 -4.88 -18.91 -9.93
C LYS A 546 -5.49 -18.60 -11.29
N PHE A 547 -4.66 -18.25 -12.26
CA PHE A 547 -5.14 -18.09 -13.64
C PHE A 547 -5.68 -19.44 -14.17
N THR A 548 -6.84 -19.39 -14.82
CA THR A 548 -7.43 -20.56 -15.46
C THR A 548 -6.74 -20.85 -16.80
N GLY A 549 -6.85 -22.10 -17.27
CA GLY A 549 -6.26 -22.50 -18.54
C GLY A 549 -4.73 -22.54 -18.57
N THR A 550 -4.08 -22.56 -17.40
CA THR A 550 -2.61 -22.62 -17.27
C THR A 550 -2.21 -23.85 -16.46
N GLY A 551 -0.99 -24.31 -16.68
CA GLY A 551 -0.31 -25.23 -15.77
C GLY A 551 0.38 -24.51 -14.60
N MET A 552 -0.07 -23.32 -14.21
CA MET A 552 0.57 -22.51 -13.17
C MET A 552 0.56 -23.22 -11.82
N GLU A 553 1.71 -23.62 -11.36
CA GLU A 553 1.86 -24.39 -10.11
C GLU A 553 1.94 -23.45 -8.89
N THR A 554 2.55 -22.28 -9.03
CA THR A 554 2.84 -21.35 -7.94
C THR A 554 2.29 -19.94 -8.17
N GLY A 555 2.13 -19.17 -7.09
CA GLY A 555 1.60 -17.83 -7.11
C GLY A 555 0.08 -17.75 -7.26
N SER A 556 -0.44 -16.55 -7.28
CA SER A 556 -1.87 -16.24 -7.50
C SER A 556 -2.04 -15.12 -8.53
N THR A 557 -3.29 -14.78 -8.88
CA THR A 557 -3.59 -13.61 -9.73
C THR A 557 -3.39 -12.28 -9.03
N GLU A 558 -3.12 -12.30 -7.73
CA GLU A 558 -2.88 -11.09 -6.95
C GLU A 558 -1.66 -10.32 -7.46
N TYR A 559 -1.79 -9.01 -7.54
CA TYR A 559 -0.67 -8.09 -7.73
C TYR A 559 -0.43 -7.34 -6.44
N PRO A 560 0.57 -7.75 -5.65
CA PRO A 560 0.91 -7.05 -4.42
C PRO A 560 1.73 -5.81 -4.76
N TYR A 561 1.13 -4.62 -4.62
CA TYR A 561 1.87 -3.40 -4.92
C TYR A 561 2.88 -3.08 -3.82
N PHE A 562 2.43 -3.03 -2.56
CA PHE A 562 3.21 -2.60 -1.41
C PHE A 562 3.32 -3.68 -0.35
N LEU A 563 4.30 -3.52 0.52
CA LEU A 563 4.53 -4.38 1.68
C LEU A 563 5.02 -3.50 2.83
N TRP A 564 4.58 -3.82 4.02
CA TRP A 564 5.04 -3.22 5.27
C TRP A 564 5.25 -4.31 6.32
N VAL A 565 6.35 -4.22 7.08
CA VAL A 565 6.65 -5.12 8.19
C VAL A 565 6.34 -4.42 9.51
N ASP A 566 5.40 -4.97 10.28
CA ASP A 566 4.97 -4.42 11.56
C ASP A 566 5.99 -4.69 12.66
N GLN A 567 7.07 -3.91 12.68
CA GLN A 567 8.14 -4.04 13.67
C GLN A 567 7.69 -3.70 15.10
N PHE A 568 6.59 -2.99 15.26
CA PHE A 568 6.10 -2.46 16.54
C PHE A 568 4.89 -3.17 17.11
N ASP A 569 4.40 -4.21 16.44
CA ASP A 569 3.15 -4.89 16.81
C ASP A 569 1.94 -3.94 16.82
N THR A 570 1.88 -3.08 15.82
CA THR A 570 0.84 -2.05 15.69
C THR A 570 -0.55 -2.64 15.51
N LEU A 571 -0.67 -3.78 14.82
CA LEU A 571 -1.94 -4.47 14.62
C LEU A 571 -2.30 -5.44 15.76
N GLY A 572 -1.35 -5.75 16.65
CA GLY A 572 -1.57 -6.67 17.77
C GLY A 572 -1.46 -8.16 17.39
N LEU A 573 -0.76 -8.48 16.30
CA LEU A 573 -0.52 -9.86 15.82
C LEU A 573 0.90 -10.36 16.08
N GLY A 574 1.72 -9.53 16.68
CA GLY A 574 3.13 -9.79 16.97
C GLY A 574 4.06 -9.00 16.07
N LYS A 575 5.24 -8.69 16.63
CA LYS A 575 6.30 -8.00 15.90
C LYS A 575 6.74 -8.80 14.68
N ASP A 576 7.11 -8.08 13.63
CA ASP A 576 7.54 -8.61 12.35
C ASP A 576 6.45 -9.33 11.54
N THR A 577 5.17 -9.13 11.91
CA THR A 577 4.06 -9.52 11.03
C THR A 577 4.20 -8.78 9.70
N VAL A 578 4.19 -9.51 8.60
CA VAL A 578 4.35 -8.94 7.25
C VAL A 578 2.98 -8.68 6.64
N ILE A 579 2.71 -7.43 6.26
CA ILE A 579 1.44 -7.03 5.68
C ILE A 579 1.66 -6.64 4.23
N VAL A 580 1.11 -7.43 3.33
CA VAL A 580 1.17 -7.23 1.88
C VAL A 580 -0.16 -6.65 1.41
N THR A 581 -0.12 -5.62 0.58
CA THR A 581 -1.35 -5.11 -0.03
C THR A 581 -1.89 -6.11 -1.06
N GLY A 582 -3.11 -6.60 -0.84
CA GLY A 582 -3.88 -7.32 -1.85
C GLY A 582 -4.52 -6.31 -2.80
N THR A 583 -3.69 -5.66 -3.61
CA THR A 583 -4.05 -4.48 -4.39
C THR A 583 -5.16 -4.78 -5.40
N THR A 584 -5.14 -5.96 -6.01
CA THR A 584 -6.14 -6.36 -7.00
C THR A 584 -7.34 -7.10 -6.40
N SER A 585 -7.34 -7.39 -5.09
CA SER A 585 -8.44 -8.03 -4.40
C SER A 585 -9.10 -7.17 -3.32
N ASP A 586 -8.75 -5.88 -3.21
CA ASP A 586 -9.23 -4.98 -2.16
C ASP A 586 -9.06 -5.60 -0.77
N SER A 587 -7.84 -6.07 -0.49
CA SER A 587 -7.51 -6.80 0.73
C SER A 587 -6.14 -6.39 1.33
N MET A 588 -5.89 -6.84 2.56
CA MET A 588 -4.54 -6.97 3.11
C MET A 588 -4.25 -8.44 3.37
N LEU A 589 -3.10 -8.90 2.92
CA LEU A 589 -2.63 -10.26 3.09
C LEU A 589 -1.61 -10.26 4.23
N ILE A 590 -2.05 -10.67 5.40
CA ILE A 590 -1.31 -10.57 6.65
C ILE A 590 -0.62 -11.89 6.92
N PHE A 591 0.71 -11.90 6.85
CA PHE A 591 1.53 -13.09 6.98
C PHE A 591 2.19 -13.18 8.35
N ASP A 592 1.98 -14.29 9.05
CA ASP A 592 2.70 -14.65 10.26
C ASP A 592 4.01 -15.38 9.88
N PRO A 593 5.18 -14.75 10.02
CA PRO A 593 6.43 -15.35 9.57
C PRO A 593 6.89 -16.56 10.42
N LYS A 594 6.31 -16.74 11.62
CA LYS A 594 6.62 -17.88 12.50
C LYS A 594 5.81 -19.12 12.14
N LYS A 595 4.54 -18.92 11.74
CA LYS A 595 3.65 -20.00 11.33
C LYS A 595 3.64 -20.23 9.82
N GLU A 596 4.17 -19.28 9.06
CA GLU A 596 4.14 -19.24 7.60
C GLU A 596 2.71 -19.34 7.04
N THR A 597 1.77 -18.63 7.65
CA THR A 597 0.35 -18.64 7.28
C THR A 597 -0.17 -17.23 7.05
N PHE A 598 -1.14 -17.12 6.14
CA PHE A 598 -1.83 -15.86 5.85
C PHE A 598 -3.18 -15.77 6.58
N THR A 599 -3.49 -14.58 7.04
CA THR A 599 -4.83 -14.10 7.36
C THR A 599 -5.21 -13.03 6.35
N VAL A 600 -6.41 -13.10 5.77
CA VAL A 600 -6.83 -12.15 4.74
C VAL A 600 -7.86 -11.19 5.29
N PHE A 601 -7.50 -9.92 5.40
CA PHE A 601 -8.51 -8.87 5.55
C PHE A 601 -9.13 -8.60 4.18
N ARG A 602 -10.47 -8.64 4.08
CA ARG A 602 -11.21 -8.35 2.84
C ARG A 602 -12.12 -7.16 3.04
N MET A 603 -12.04 -6.18 2.14
CA MET A 603 -13.03 -5.12 2.06
C MET A 603 -14.30 -5.64 1.37
N ALA A 604 -15.44 -5.06 1.71
CA ALA A 604 -16.73 -5.32 1.07
C ALA A 604 -16.78 -4.69 -0.33
N TYR A 605 -15.96 -5.18 -1.27
CA TYR A 605 -15.90 -4.70 -2.66
C TYR A 605 -17.31 -4.62 -3.29
N PRO A 606 -17.67 -3.59 -4.08
CA PRO A 606 -16.81 -2.53 -4.62
C PRO A 606 -16.71 -1.25 -3.77
N ILE A 607 -16.91 -1.29 -2.45
CA ILE A 607 -16.46 -0.22 -1.56
C ILE A 607 -14.95 -0.08 -1.74
N PRO A 608 -14.41 1.11 -2.07
CA PRO A 608 -13.03 1.23 -2.53
C PRO A 608 -11.99 0.96 -1.44
N PHE A 609 -10.98 0.17 -1.78
CA PHE A 609 -9.84 -0.09 -0.89
C PHE A 609 -8.50 -0.24 -1.62
N TYR A 610 -8.46 -0.34 -2.91
CA TYR A 610 -7.22 -0.49 -3.70
C TYR A 610 -6.03 0.28 -3.09
N THR A 611 -5.38 -0.31 -2.09
CA THR A 611 -4.32 0.38 -1.34
C THR A 611 -2.94 0.11 -1.90
N ARG A 612 -2.07 1.11 -1.81
CA ARG A 612 -0.67 1.05 -2.20
C ARG A 612 0.29 1.31 -1.06
N GLY A 613 -0.14 2.09 -0.07
CA GLY A 613 0.64 2.41 1.11
C GLY A 613 -0.14 2.12 2.39
N LEU A 614 0.57 1.76 3.43
CA LEU A 614 0.03 1.47 4.75
C LEU A 614 0.81 2.27 5.79
N ASP A 615 0.11 2.80 6.79
CA ASP A 615 0.73 3.50 7.90
C ASP A 615 0.12 3.05 9.23
N GLY A 616 0.93 2.40 10.08
CA GLY A 616 0.51 1.86 11.36
C GLY A 616 0.71 2.85 12.48
N ARG A 617 -0.35 3.09 13.31
CA ARG A 617 -0.27 3.98 14.45
C ARG A 617 -0.80 3.33 15.73
N ILE A 618 -0.13 3.66 16.85
CA ILE A 618 -0.53 3.29 18.20
C ILE A 618 -0.94 4.56 18.94
N ASP A 619 -2.23 4.77 19.08
CA ASP A 619 -2.80 5.94 19.76
C ASP A 619 -2.78 5.75 21.28
N ASP A 620 -3.10 4.56 21.77
CA ASP A 620 -3.04 4.17 23.20
C ASP A 620 -2.84 2.66 23.34
N ALA A 621 -1.63 2.26 23.68
CA ALA A 621 -1.31 0.85 23.90
C ALA A 621 -2.15 0.19 25.01
N LYS A 622 -2.67 0.98 25.98
CA LYS A 622 -3.50 0.47 27.09
C LYS A 622 -4.96 0.27 26.69
N ALA A 623 -5.43 0.96 25.66
CA ALA A 623 -6.78 0.78 25.13
C ALA A 623 -6.96 -0.52 24.31
N GLY A 624 -5.91 -1.35 24.24
CA GLY A 624 -5.92 -2.59 23.49
C GLY A 624 -6.13 -2.35 21.99
N TRP A 625 -7.04 -3.10 21.37
CA TRP A 625 -7.30 -3.00 19.94
C TRP A 625 -7.85 -1.64 19.50
N LYS A 626 -8.57 -0.93 20.38
CA LYS A 626 -9.13 0.41 20.08
C LYS A 626 -8.07 1.49 19.94
N GLY A 627 -6.95 1.33 20.63
CA GLY A 627 -5.85 2.29 20.62
C GLY A 627 -4.78 2.00 19.57
N ARG A 628 -5.05 1.19 18.55
CA ARG A 628 -4.09 0.84 17.50
C ARG A 628 -4.77 0.48 16.20
N GLY A 629 -4.08 0.62 15.10
CA GLY A 629 -4.61 0.26 13.80
C GLY A 629 -3.73 0.71 12.63
N ILE A 630 -4.19 0.38 11.45
CA ILE A 630 -3.54 0.71 10.19
C ILE A 630 -4.38 1.71 9.43
N TRP A 631 -3.74 2.73 8.90
CA TRP A 631 -4.31 3.70 7.97
C TRP A 631 -3.96 3.32 6.54
N ALA A 632 -4.93 3.45 5.64
CA ALA A 632 -4.78 3.16 4.22
C ALA A 632 -5.70 4.07 3.39
N THR A 633 -5.34 4.31 2.14
CA THR A 633 -6.14 5.10 1.19
C THR A 633 -6.56 4.27 0.00
N TYR A 634 -7.62 4.72 -0.70
CA TYR A 634 -7.90 4.24 -2.05
C TYR A 634 -6.93 4.91 -3.03
N SER A 635 -6.06 4.13 -3.61
CA SER A 635 -4.90 4.60 -4.39
C SER A 635 -5.00 4.25 -5.87
N SER A 636 -6.15 4.51 -6.49
CA SER A 636 -6.35 4.34 -7.94
C SER A 636 -6.75 5.64 -8.60
N TYR A 637 -6.40 5.77 -9.87
CA TYR A 637 -6.82 6.88 -10.73
C TYR A 637 -8.29 6.84 -11.15
N MET A 638 -9.05 5.90 -10.66
CA MET A 638 -10.42 5.64 -11.12
C MET A 638 -11.47 5.74 -10.01
N PRO A 639 -11.40 6.70 -9.05
CA PRO A 639 -12.41 6.77 -7.98
C PRO A 639 -13.82 6.98 -8.52
N LYS A 640 -13.98 7.70 -9.64
CA LYS A 640 -15.28 7.92 -10.30
C LYS A 640 -16.02 6.64 -10.72
N PHE A 641 -15.31 5.51 -10.82
CA PHE A 641 -15.88 4.20 -11.17
C PHE A 641 -16.11 3.29 -9.97
N THR A 642 -15.78 3.73 -8.77
CA THR A 642 -16.08 2.99 -7.54
C THR A 642 -17.52 3.24 -7.11
N GLU A 643 -17.99 2.47 -6.13
CA GLU A 643 -19.34 2.63 -5.57
C GLU A 643 -19.54 4.00 -4.91
N THR A 644 -18.50 4.57 -4.34
CA THR A 644 -18.56 5.85 -3.63
C THR A 644 -18.31 7.06 -4.55
N HIS A 645 -17.76 6.84 -5.73
CA HIS A 645 -17.35 7.87 -6.69
C HIS A 645 -16.28 8.84 -6.16
N LEU A 646 -15.70 8.56 -4.99
CA LEU A 646 -14.68 9.39 -4.33
C LEU A 646 -13.51 8.52 -3.86
N GLY A 647 -12.39 9.15 -3.58
CA GLY A 647 -11.33 8.54 -2.80
C GLY A 647 -11.78 8.25 -1.36
N SER A 648 -11.03 7.43 -0.65
CA SER A 648 -11.32 7.12 0.75
C SER A 648 -10.04 7.01 1.57
N VAL A 649 -10.19 7.29 2.87
CA VAL A 649 -9.19 6.94 3.89
C VAL A 649 -9.82 5.99 4.90
N ASN A 650 -9.07 4.96 5.25
CA ASN A 650 -9.53 3.85 6.05
C ASN A 650 -8.68 3.69 7.30
N HIS A 651 -9.32 3.50 8.44
CA HIS A 651 -8.70 3.03 9.67
C HIS A 651 -9.13 1.59 9.94
N ILE A 652 -8.18 0.69 9.96
CA ILE A 652 -8.41 -0.75 10.07
C ILE A 652 -7.86 -1.22 11.40
N GLN A 653 -8.73 -1.78 12.23
CA GLN A 653 -8.43 -2.26 13.57
C GLN A 653 -8.77 -3.75 13.70
N LEU A 654 -8.05 -4.46 14.55
CA LEU A 654 -8.27 -5.88 14.80
C LEU A 654 -8.71 -6.11 16.25
N ARG A 655 -9.96 -6.45 16.45
CA ARG A 655 -10.53 -6.76 17.77
C ARG A 655 -10.34 -8.25 18.14
N PRO A 656 -10.41 -8.62 19.43
CA PRO A 656 -10.14 -9.99 19.87
C PRO A 656 -11.20 -11.02 19.42
N ASN A 657 -12.42 -10.58 19.17
CA ASN A 657 -13.50 -11.41 18.61
C ASN A 657 -14.53 -10.52 17.88
N PRO A 658 -15.41 -11.09 17.01
CA PRO A 658 -16.34 -10.32 16.19
C PRO A 658 -17.38 -9.47 16.94
N LEU A 659 -17.54 -9.67 18.24
CA LEU A 659 -18.51 -8.97 19.08
C LEU A 659 -17.84 -8.12 20.19
N ALA A 660 -16.50 -8.02 20.20
CA ALA A 660 -15.79 -7.17 21.14
C ALA A 660 -16.10 -5.69 20.87
N ASN A 661 -16.42 -5.00 21.97
CA ASN A 661 -16.64 -3.55 21.99
C ASN A 661 -15.45 -2.81 22.58
#